data_7921854882aa3edaabe6c1ff8d8c7254
#
_entry.id   7921854882aa3edaabe6c1ff8d8c7254
#
_cell.length_a   1.000
_cell.length_b   1.000
_cell.length_c   1.000
_cell.angle_alpha   90.00
_cell.angle_beta   90.00
_cell.angle_gamma   90.00
#
_symmetry.space_group_name_H-M   'P 1'
#
loop_
_entity.id
_entity.type
_entity.pdbx_description
1 polymer ?
#
loop_
_entity_poly.entity_id
_entity_poly.type
_entity_poly.pdbx_seq_one_letter_code
_entity_poly.pdbx_strand_id
1 'polypeptide(L)'
;MSQRFTLMTAALLAAALVSVDALAATASAGARSYEDLALNGAGDRVAALESVNPPDAAKRAHASVVVRDAGSGKVLATYDPCPHCLYNYPSWSPDGKALAFIGNDSHSGNAMLYLASDGKVRAISTFKGVANTARWAPDGQRLALLATVGARKSTGATQAGAPQVGEIGTDEDEQRIALVPRSGGALKLLSPEDTFVYEYDWMPDGSGWVVTSAKGNGDNNWWVATLGHVDAGSGALRVLAAPKTQLNMPRVSGDGKTVAYIGGLMSDFGSVGGDIFTVPLAGGEPVDLTPGFNGSFNGLDWRNGQLLATAQMGGEQAVLAVDAASGSRRVLWSQQAGVGTACEGCVSFSADGTRAATALESFEHAPHIVAGRLPELAAITHDNDALPAHVAVRSISWTNDQFTVQGWLLSPLKVDAGKTYPMAVIVHGGPAAAVAPGYVTPGKSTRGLIHDLTAKGYFVFLPNPRGSYGQGLTFSSANQRDLGGGDWRDILAGIDAVEKVAPVDDHRLALMGHSYGGFMTMWGVTHSQRFKAAVAGAGIANWISYYGQNGIDQWMIPYFGHSAYDDPAVYRAASPIESIKAAKTPTLITVGERDVECPPAQSVEFWHGLKAMGTPVSLVIYPGEGHSFQQPASRADERARTLAWLDRYVK
;
A
#
# COMPACT_ATOMS: atom_id res chain seq x y z
N MET A 1 -56.11 41.78 30.91
CA MET A 1 -54.82 41.39 31.49
C MET A 1 -54.63 39.89 31.21
N SER A 2 -54.05 39.57 30.07
CA SER A 2 -53.63 38.18 29.76
C SER A 2 -53.09 38.17 28.32
N GLN A 3 -51.92 38.66 28.08
CA GLN A 3 -51.16 38.43 26.80
C GLN A 3 -49.78 39.13 26.91
N ARG A 4 -48.92 38.71 27.81
CA ARG A 4 -47.49 39.15 27.78
C ARG A 4 -46.50 38.15 28.44
N PHE A 5 -46.81 36.85 28.46
CA PHE A 5 -45.89 35.86 29.09
C PHE A 5 -45.48 34.73 28.16
N THR A 6 -45.78 34.77 26.85
CA THR A 6 -45.52 33.66 25.93
C THR A 6 -44.42 33.95 24.90
N LEU A 7 -43.72 35.04 24.97
CA LEU A 7 -42.70 35.42 23.94
C LEU A 7 -41.24 35.40 24.43
N MET A 8 -40.98 35.10 25.70
CA MET A 8 -39.63 35.07 26.26
C MET A 8 -39.05 33.64 26.37
N THR A 9 -39.86 32.60 26.29
CA THR A 9 -39.41 31.19 26.35
C THR A 9 -39.06 30.59 24.97
N ALA A 10 -39.49 31.19 23.86
CA ALA A 10 -39.17 30.71 22.52
C ALA A 10 -37.79 31.17 22.01
N ALA A 11 -37.25 32.27 22.52
CA ALA A 11 -35.94 32.79 22.08
C ALA A 11 -34.73 32.09 22.73
N LEU A 12 -34.93 31.47 23.90
CA LEU A 12 -33.85 30.69 24.57
C LEU A 12 -33.74 29.25 24.09
N LEU A 13 -34.81 28.67 23.52
CA LEU A 13 -34.73 27.33 22.88
C LEU A 13 -34.14 27.39 21.46
N ALA A 14 -34.29 28.51 20.73
CA ALA A 14 -33.72 28.65 19.39
C ALA A 14 -32.19 28.86 19.41
N ALA A 15 -31.64 29.50 20.46
CA ALA A 15 -30.19 29.68 20.62
C ALA A 15 -29.47 28.40 21.08
N ALA A 16 -30.16 27.49 21.77
CA ALA A 16 -29.57 26.20 22.19
C ALA A 16 -29.58 25.15 21.06
N LEU A 17 -30.56 25.22 20.14
CA LEU A 17 -30.61 24.32 18.98
C LEU A 17 -29.58 24.64 17.90
N VAL A 18 -29.22 25.92 17.70
CA VAL A 18 -28.17 26.30 16.72
C VAL A 18 -26.76 25.91 17.21
N SER A 19 -26.52 25.84 18.51
CA SER A 19 -25.22 25.41 19.04
C SER A 19 -25.03 23.88 19.04
N VAL A 20 -26.10 23.09 19.10
CA VAL A 20 -26.04 21.63 19.03
C VAL A 20 -25.88 21.14 17.58
N ASP A 21 -26.53 21.80 16.63
CA ASP A 21 -26.38 21.48 15.20
C ASP A 21 -25.01 21.91 14.64
N ALA A 22 -24.42 23.00 15.13
CA ALA A 22 -23.07 23.42 14.76
C ALA A 22 -22.00 22.48 15.32
N LEU A 23 -22.18 21.96 16.55
CA LEU A 23 -21.29 20.93 17.13
C LEU A 23 -21.51 19.54 16.48
N ALA A 24 -22.74 19.20 16.10
CA ALA A 24 -23.04 17.96 15.38
C ALA A 24 -22.53 18.01 13.93
N ALA A 25 -22.55 19.18 13.27
CA ALA A 25 -22.00 19.38 11.94
C ALA A 25 -20.46 19.30 11.91
N THR A 26 -19.77 19.72 12.97
CA THR A 26 -18.32 19.58 13.11
C THR A 26 -17.89 18.16 13.50
N ALA A 27 -18.77 17.37 14.16
CA ALA A 27 -18.50 15.98 14.51
C ALA A 27 -18.72 14.99 13.35
N SER A 28 -19.26 15.42 12.21
CA SER A 28 -19.52 14.60 11.02
C SER A 28 -18.54 14.84 9.87
N ALA A 29 -17.58 15.74 9.99
CA ALA A 29 -16.51 15.88 9.00
C ALA A 29 -15.58 14.68 9.08
N GLY A 30 -15.51 13.86 8.02
CA GLY A 30 -14.57 12.73 7.94
C GLY A 30 -13.12 13.20 8.01
N ALA A 31 -12.22 12.28 8.35
CA ALA A 31 -10.79 12.58 8.38
C ALA A 31 -10.30 13.10 7.03
N ARG A 32 -9.48 14.15 7.05
CA ARG A 32 -8.74 14.60 5.87
C ARG A 32 -7.60 13.61 5.60
N SER A 33 -7.47 13.17 4.36
CA SER A 33 -6.34 12.37 3.88
C SER A 33 -5.34 13.25 3.15
N TYR A 34 -4.07 12.88 3.24
CA TYR A 34 -2.94 13.50 2.54
C TYR A 34 -2.19 12.38 1.83
N GLU A 35 -2.15 12.43 0.51
CA GLU A 35 -1.56 11.38 -0.34
C GLU A 35 -0.61 12.03 -1.36
N ASP A 36 0.26 11.23 -1.97
CA ASP A 36 1.18 11.64 -3.06
C ASP A 36 1.95 12.96 -2.78
N LEU A 37 2.49 13.10 -1.58
CA LEU A 37 3.12 14.33 -1.12
C LEU A 37 4.48 14.56 -1.77
N ALA A 38 4.78 15.80 -2.18
CA ALA A 38 6.06 16.22 -2.75
C ALA A 38 6.54 17.54 -2.13
N LEU A 39 7.73 17.52 -1.53
CA LEU A 39 8.44 18.70 -1.07
C LEU A 39 9.22 19.31 -2.25
N ASN A 40 9.21 20.64 -2.42
CA ASN A 40 10.00 21.28 -3.47
C ASN A 40 11.51 21.31 -3.13
N GLY A 41 12.35 21.58 -4.13
CA GLY A 41 13.80 21.56 -3.97
C GLY A 41 14.33 22.54 -2.90
N ALA A 42 13.67 23.66 -2.68
CA ALA A 42 14.03 24.65 -1.63
C ALA A 42 13.59 24.18 -0.22
N GLY A 43 12.67 23.20 -0.14
CA GLY A 43 12.13 22.71 1.13
C GLY A 43 11.16 23.68 1.81
N ASP A 44 10.59 24.64 1.07
CA ASP A 44 9.69 25.66 1.60
C ASP A 44 8.22 25.47 1.17
N ARG A 45 7.93 24.54 0.24
CA ARG A 45 6.57 24.23 -0.25
C ARG A 45 6.34 22.74 -0.32
N VAL A 46 5.16 22.33 0.13
CA VAL A 46 4.66 20.94 0.04
C VAL A 46 3.45 20.93 -0.89
N ALA A 47 3.44 20.08 -1.90
CA ALA A 47 2.27 19.70 -2.66
C ALA A 47 1.76 18.34 -2.17
N ALA A 48 0.45 18.18 -2.02
CA ALA A 48 -0.17 16.92 -1.65
C ALA A 48 -1.54 16.76 -2.32
N LEU A 49 -1.98 15.53 -2.48
CA LEU A 49 -3.37 15.23 -2.77
C LEU A 49 -4.15 15.26 -1.46
N GLU A 50 -5.08 16.17 -1.34
CA GLU A 50 -5.90 16.31 -0.14
C GLU A 50 -7.36 15.98 -0.45
N SER A 51 -7.94 15.12 0.35
CA SER A 51 -9.36 14.77 0.29
C SER A 51 -9.96 14.68 1.68
N VAL A 52 -11.28 14.89 1.77
CA VAL A 52 -12.04 14.65 3.01
C VAL A 52 -12.86 13.39 2.81
N ASN A 53 -12.69 12.42 3.69
CA ASN A 53 -13.48 11.21 3.65
C ASN A 53 -14.95 11.53 3.89
N PRO A 54 -15.87 11.17 2.96
CA PRO A 54 -17.27 11.42 3.18
C PRO A 54 -17.78 10.58 4.36
N PRO A 55 -18.75 11.08 5.15
CA PRO A 55 -19.38 10.31 6.22
C PRO A 55 -20.06 9.03 5.70
N ASP A 56 -20.57 9.08 4.48
CA ASP A 56 -21.15 7.94 3.77
C ASP A 56 -20.04 7.09 3.15
N ALA A 57 -19.82 5.91 3.71
CA ALA A 57 -18.82 4.95 3.23
C ALA A 57 -19.07 4.45 1.79
N ALA A 58 -20.30 4.61 1.27
CA ALA A 58 -20.64 4.27 -0.11
C ALA A 58 -20.21 5.35 -1.13
N LYS A 59 -19.64 6.47 -0.68
CA LYS A 59 -19.14 7.54 -1.54
C LYS A 59 -17.62 7.54 -1.59
N ARG A 60 -17.08 7.82 -2.78
CA ARG A 60 -15.63 8.04 -2.95
C ARG A 60 -15.29 9.49 -2.60
N ALA A 61 -14.21 9.69 -1.85
CA ALA A 61 -13.61 11.01 -1.70
C ALA A 61 -13.00 11.47 -3.04
N HIS A 62 -13.16 12.74 -3.38
CA HIS A 62 -12.43 13.37 -4.48
C HIS A 62 -11.28 14.20 -3.89
N ALA A 63 -10.08 14.05 -4.45
CA ALA A 63 -8.90 14.78 -4.03
C ALA A 63 -8.66 16.00 -4.90
N SER A 64 -8.11 17.06 -4.29
CA SER A 64 -7.54 18.21 -4.98
C SER A 64 -6.03 18.23 -4.76
N VAL A 65 -5.27 18.83 -5.67
CA VAL A 65 -3.84 19.10 -5.49
C VAL A 65 -3.69 20.40 -4.71
N VAL A 66 -3.20 20.31 -3.47
CA VAL A 66 -3.05 21.44 -2.57
C VAL A 66 -1.57 21.74 -2.35
N VAL A 67 -1.20 23.01 -2.48
CA VAL A 67 0.15 23.49 -2.18
C VAL A 67 0.12 24.26 -0.87
N ARG A 68 1.01 23.88 0.06
CA ARG A 68 1.18 24.53 1.37
C ARG A 68 2.59 25.08 1.55
N ASP A 69 2.69 26.13 2.35
CA ASP A 69 3.96 26.57 2.92
C ASP A 69 4.47 25.50 3.91
N ALA A 70 5.70 25.04 3.74
CA ALA A 70 6.26 23.94 4.53
C ALA A 70 6.65 24.33 5.98
N GLY A 71 6.63 25.62 6.31
CA GLY A 71 6.90 26.09 7.68
C GLY A 71 5.63 26.34 8.49
N SER A 72 4.60 26.92 7.86
CA SER A 72 3.37 27.34 8.54
C SER A 72 2.15 26.48 8.22
N GLY A 73 2.23 25.59 7.23
CA GLY A 73 1.10 24.80 6.75
C GLY A 73 0.02 25.60 6.00
N LYS A 74 0.21 26.92 5.83
CA LYS A 74 -0.75 27.77 5.13
C LYS A 74 -0.96 27.30 3.70
N VAL A 75 -2.22 27.14 3.28
CA VAL A 75 -2.57 26.85 1.90
C VAL A 75 -2.17 28.04 1.01
N LEU A 76 -1.34 27.78 0.02
CA LEU A 76 -0.88 28.75 -0.97
C LEU A 76 -1.67 28.67 -2.27
N ALA A 77 -2.08 27.44 -2.67
CA ALA A 77 -2.90 27.21 -3.86
C ALA A 77 -3.66 25.88 -3.73
N THR A 78 -4.78 25.79 -4.45
CA THR A 78 -5.55 24.54 -4.63
C THR A 78 -5.90 24.42 -6.11
N TYR A 79 -5.66 23.25 -6.68
CA TYR A 79 -5.94 22.95 -8.09
C TYR A 79 -6.86 21.73 -8.18
N ASP A 80 -7.95 21.88 -8.90
CA ASP A 80 -8.92 20.83 -9.21
C ASP A 80 -9.52 21.06 -10.60
N PRO A 81 -8.73 20.91 -11.67
CA PRO A 81 -9.16 21.17 -13.03
C PRO A 81 -10.08 20.10 -13.62
N CYS A 82 -10.28 18.95 -12.94
CA CYS A 82 -11.04 17.81 -13.46
C CYS A 82 -11.79 17.10 -12.32
N PRO A 83 -13.10 17.35 -12.14
CA PRO A 83 -13.88 16.80 -11.02
C PRO A 83 -14.08 15.27 -11.05
N HIS A 84 -13.72 14.61 -12.13
CA HIS A 84 -13.83 13.17 -12.31
C HIS A 84 -12.47 12.47 -12.40
N CYS A 85 -11.37 13.23 -12.26
CA CYS A 85 -10.03 12.69 -12.32
C CYS A 85 -9.59 12.07 -10.99
N LEU A 86 -8.83 11.00 -11.12
CA LEU A 86 -7.92 10.55 -10.08
C LEU A 86 -6.58 11.24 -10.32
N TYR A 87 -6.23 12.18 -9.45
CA TYR A 87 -4.93 12.83 -9.50
C TYR A 87 -3.85 11.95 -8.92
N ASN A 88 -2.62 12.08 -9.42
CA ASN A 88 -1.45 11.41 -8.87
C ASN A 88 -0.14 12.15 -9.18
N TYR A 89 0.91 11.81 -8.44
CA TYR A 89 2.30 12.19 -8.65
C TYR A 89 2.55 13.70 -8.87
N PRO A 90 2.22 14.57 -7.91
CA PRO A 90 2.67 15.96 -7.96
C PRO A 90 4.21 16.02 -7.96
N SER A 91 4.78 16.79 -8.88
CA SER A 91 6.22 16.86 -9.12
C SER A 91 6.65 18.31 -9.36
N TRP A 92 7.57 18.81 -8.56
CA TRP A 92 8.09 20.17 -8.67
C TRP A 92 9.14 20.30 -9.78
N SER A 93 9.08 21.40 -10.54
CA SER A 93 10.17 21.76 -11.44
C SER A 93 11.48 21.99 -10.66
N PRO A 94 12.66 21.79 -11.28
CA PRO A 94 13.95 22.00 -10.62
C PRO A 94 14.12 23.41 -10.02
N ASP A 95 13.51 24.43 -10.64
CA ASP A 95 13.49 25.81 -10.13
C ASP A 95 12.43 26.07 -9.04
N GLY A 96 11.62 25.08 -8.67
CA GLY A 96 10.57 25.13 -7.68
C GLY A 96 9.36 26.02 -8.02
N LYS A 97 9.26 26.54 -9.27
CA LYS A 97 8.25 27.52 -9.67
C LYS A 97 7.01 26.91 -10.29
N ALA A 98 7.10 25.69 -10.81
CA ALA A 98 6.00 25.00 -11.46
C ALA A 98 5.78 23.63 -10.81
N LEU A 99 4.52 23.21 -10.77
CA LEU A 99 4.10 21.90 -10.29
C LEU A 99 3.44 21.16 -11.46
N ALA A 100 3.91 19.95 -11.76
CA ALA A 100 3.26 19.03 -12.68
C ALA A 100 2.51 17.96 -11.88
N PHE A 101 1.37 17.50 -12.39
CA PHE A 101 0.63 16.36 -11.85
C PHE A 101 -0.23 15.71 -12.93
N ILE A 102 -0.63 14.46 -12.71
CA ILE A 102 -1.42 13.69 -13.64
C ILE A 102 -2.87 13.63 -13.14
N GLY A 103 -3.81 13.66 -14.07
CA GLY A 103 -5.21 13.35 -13.84
C GLY A 103 -5.67 12.26 -14.81
N ASN A 104 -6.13 11.12 -14.28
CA ASN A 104 -6.76 10.05 -15.04
C ASN A 104 -8.28 10.18 -14.93
N ASP A 105 -8.94 10.55 -16.01
CA ASP A 105 -10.40 10.73 -16.05
C ASP A 105 -11.10 9.41 -16.38
N SER A 106 -11.73 8.82 -15.39
CA SER A 106 -12.45 7.56 -15.54
C SER A 106 -13.70 7.66 -16.45
N HIS A 107 -14.27 8.85 -16.66
CA HIS A 107 -15.43 9.05 -17.54
C HIS A 107 -15.04 9.11 -19.01
N SER A 108 -14.01 9.91 -19.33
CA SER A 108 -13.56 10.02 -20.72
C SER A 108 -12.54 8.94 -21.11
N GLY A 109 -11.90 8.29 -20.13
CA GLY A 109 -10.78 7.38 -20.34
C GLY A 109 -9.53 8.08 -20.87
N ASN A 110 -9.38 9.37 -20.56
CA ASN A 110 -8.21 10.15 -20.92
C ASN A 110 -7.28 10.33 -19.73
N ALA A 111 -5.99 10.29 -19.99
CA ALA A 111 -4.96 10.79 -19.09
C ALA A 111 -4.52 12.20 -19.50
N MET A 112 -4.33 13.06 -18.52
CA MET A 112 -3.91 14.45 -18.71
C MET A 112 -2.71 14.78 -17.85
N LEU A 113 -1.68 15.37 -18.46
CA LEU A 113 -0.58 15.97 -17.73
C LEU A 113 -0.89 17.45 -17.52
N TYR A 114 -1.05 17.85 -16.27
CA TYR A 114 -1.30 19.22 -15.87
C TYR A 114 0.00 19.93 -15.47
N LEU A 115 0.05 21.22 -15.74
CA LEU A 115 1.09 22.14 -15.29
C LEU A 115 0.44 23.29 -14.54
N ALA A 116 0.81 23.49 -13.29
CA ALA A 116 0.43 24.62 -12.45
C ALA A 116 1.61 25.56 -12.24
N SER A 117 1.43 26.86 -12.51
CA SER A 117 2.38 27.91 -12.24
C SER A 117 1.64 29.25 -12.09
N ASP A 118 2.15 30.14 -11.24
CA ASP A 118 1.58 31.50 -11.03
C ASP A 118 0.08 31.48 -10.72
N GLY A 119 -0.38 30.49 -9.93
CA GLY A 119 -1.78 30.33 -9.54
C GLY A 119 -2.70 29.82 -10.66
N LYS A 120 -2.17 29.49 -11.84
CA LYS A 120 -2.92 28.96 -12.98
C LYS A 120 -2.58 27.50 -13.21
N VAL A 121 -3.55 26.72 -13.68
CA VAL A 121 -3.36 25.32 -14.07
C VAL A 121 -3.87 25.11 -15.50
N ARG A 122 -3.14 24.31 -16.29
CA ARG A 122 -3.55 23.93 -17.64
C ARG A 122 -3.11 22.50 -17.94
N ALA A 123 -3.87 21.77 -18.74
CA ALA A 123 -3.41 20.52 -19.35
C ALA A 123 -2.37 20.85 -20.44
N ILE A 124 -1.21 20.21 -20.37
CA ILE A 124 -0.13 20.38 -21.36
C ILE A 124 -0.03 19.20 -22.31
N SER A 125 -0.63 18.05 -21.95
CA SER A 125 -0.80 16.91 -22.84
C SER A 125 -2.06 16.13 -22.43
N THR A 126 -2.73 15.52 -23.39
CA THR A 126 -3.91 14.67 -23.18
C THR A 126 -3.87 13.52 -24.18
N PHE A 127 -4.16 12.31 -23.71
CA PHE A 127 -4.23 11.11 -24.56
C PHE A 127 -5.21 10.08 -23.98
N LYS A 128 -5.67 9.15 -24.81
CA LYS A 128 -6.47 7.98 -24.39
C LYS A 128 -5.59 6.99 -23.65
N GLY A 129 -5.98 6.59 -22.43
CA GLY A 129 -5.26 5.61 -21.63
C GLY A 129 -5.09 6.07 -20.18
N VAL A 130 -4.05 5.58 -19.54
CA VAL A 130 -3.66 5.92 -18.16
C VAL A 130 -2.22 6.41 -18.09
N ALA A 131 -1.93 7.25 -17.10
CA ALA A 131 -0.59 7.76 -16.85
C ALA A 131 -0.27 7.77 -15.35
N ASN A 132 1.02 7.67 -15.04
CA ASN A 132 1.54 7.85 -13.69
C ASN A 132 2.98 8.39 -13.71
N THR A 133 3.52 8.71 -12.53
CA THR A 133 4.92 9.05 -12.27
C THR A 133 5.48 10.14 -13.18
N ALA A 134 4.87 11.34 -13.15
CA ALA A 134 5.42 12.50 -13.87
C ALA A 134 6.68 13.04 -13.16
N ARG A 135 7.80 13.14 -13.89
CA ARG A 135 9.08 13.69 -13.38
C ARG A 135 9.70 14.68 -14.35
N TRP A 136 10.13 15.79 -13.83
CA TRP A 136 10.85 16.80 -14.60
C TRP A 136 12.24 16.30 -15.02
N ALA A 137 12.61 16.62 -16.26
CA ALA A 137 14.00 16.53 -16.67
C ALA A 137 14.85 17.53 -15.87
N PRO A 138 16.16 17.26 -15.67
CA PRO A 138 17.05 18.15 -14.92
C PRO A 138 17.13 19.57 -15.51
N ASP A 139 16.93 19.71 -16.82
CA ASP A 139 16.89 21.01 -17.51
C ASP A 139 15.60 21.84 -17.27
N GLY A 140 14.57 21.22 -16.66
CA GLY A 140 13.28 21.86 -16.40
C GLY A 140 12.47 22.20 -17.65
N GLN A 141 12.87 21.70 -18.86
CA GLN A 141 12.21 21.98 -20.12
C GLN A 141 11.31 20.83 -20.61
N ARG A 142 11.45 19.66 -20.04
CA ARG A 142 10.73 18.45 -20.44
C ARG A 142 10.24 17.71 -19.19
N LEU A 143 9.16 16.94 -19.37
CA LEU A 143 8.66 15.98 -18.38
C LEU A 143 8.66 14.60 -19.00
N ALA A 144 9.09 13.61 -18.23
CA ALA A 144 8.82 12.22 -18.52
C ALA A 144 7.65 11.73 -17.65
N LEU A 145 6.90 10.77 -18.14
CA LEU A 145 5.84 10.06 -17.40
C LEU A 145 5.76 8.62 -17.88
N LEU A 146 5.19 7.75 -17.08
CA LEU A 146 4.79 6.42 -17.51
C LEU A 146 3.39 6.51 -18.13
N ALA A 147 3.25 6.05 -19.38
CA ALA A 147 2.00 6.12 -20.13
C ALA A 147 1.64 4.76 -20.72
N THR A 148 0.40 4.32 -20.50
CA THR A 148 -0.23 3.19 -21.17
C THR A 148 -1.29 3.75 -22.11
N VAL A 149 -0.91 3.90 -23.38
CA VAL A 149 -1.79 4.43 -24.42
C VAL A 149 -2.81 3.37 -24.82
N GLY A 150 -4.10 3.73 -24.80
CA GLY A 150 -5.18 2.79 -25.10
C GLY A 150 -5.44 1.75 -24.01
N ALA A 151 -5.00 1.99 -22.78
CA ALA A 151 -5.14 1.06 -21.65
C ALA A 151 -6.55 0.44 -21.55
N ARG A 152 -6.59 -0.87 -21.40
CA ARG A 152 -7.83 -1.66 -21.31
C ARG A 152 -8.32 -1.81 -19.87
N LYS A 153 -7.45 -1.56 -18.90
CA LYS A 153 -7.73 -1.58 -17.46
C LYS A 153 -6.86 -0.56 -16.71
N SER A 154 -7.11 -0.36 -15.44
CA SER A 154 -6.19 0.34 -14.56
C SER A 154 -4.88 -0.46 -14.38
N THR A 155 -3.75 0.23 -14.25
CA THR A 155 -2.43 -0.41 -14.13
C THR A 155 -2.30 -1.20 -12.82
N GLY A 156 -1.72 -2.37 -12.92
CA GLY A 156 -1.37 -3.26 -11.79
C GLY A 156 -2.25 -4.49 -11.67
N ALA A 157 -1.68 -5.58 -11.15
CA ALA A 157 -2.33 -6.88 -11.02
C ALA A 157 -3.47 -6.88 -9.99
N THR A 158 -3.39 -6.05 -8.95
CA THR A 158 -4.45 -5.91 -7.93
C THR A 158 -5.75 -5.31 -8.47
N GLN A 159 -5.71 -4.67 -9.65
CA GLN A 159 -6.89 -4.11 -10.29
C GLN A 159 -7.73 -5.22 -10.95
N ALA A 160 -9.01 -4.90 -11.23
CA ALA A 160 -9.86 -5.83 -11.96
C ALA A 160 -9.24 -6.16 -13.33
N GLY A 161 -9.07 -7.43 -13.63
CA GLY A 161 -8.54 -7.92 -14.91
C GLY A 161 -9.35 -7.39 -16.11
N ALA A 162 -8.71 -7.18 -17.26
CA ALA A 162 -9.41 -6.77 -18.47
C ALA A 162 -10.44 -7.84 -18.91
N PRO A 163 -11.60 -7.44 -19.43
CA PRO A 163 -12.51 -8.40 -20.07
C PRO A 163 -11.77 -9.08 -21.23
N GLN A 164 -11.74 -10.41 -21.21
CA GLN A 164 -11.06 -11.18 -22.25
C GLN A 164 -12.05 -11.65 -23.28
N VAL A 165 -11.80 -11.33 -24.54
CA VAL A 165 -12.56 -11.80 -25.69
C VAL A 165 -11.56 -12.22 -26.75
N GLY A 166 -11.55 -13.49 -27.15
CA GLY A 166 -10.62 -14.02 -28.13
C GLY A 166 -9.46 -14.80 -27.50
N GLU A 167 -8.30 -14.74 -28.12
CA GLU A 167 -7.10 -15.45 -27.68
C GLU A 167 -6.45 -14.75 -26.49
N ILE A 168 -6.21 -15.52 -25.40
CA ILE A 168 -5.65 -14.98 -24.17
C ILE A 168 -4.15 -14.70 -24.35
N GLY A 169 -3.68 -13.54 -23.89
CA GLY A 169 -2.26 -13.15 -23.90
C GLY A 169 -1.77 -12.57 -25.23
N THR A 170 -2.67 -12.33 -26.19
CA THR A 170 -2.30 -11.69 -27.48
C THR A 170 -2.26 -10.17 -27.42
N ASP A 171 -3.09 -9.58 -26.54
CA ASP A 171 -3.19 -8.13 -26.35
C ASP A 171 -2.75 -7.77 -24.93
N GLU A 172 -1.58 -7.17 -24.79
CA GLU A 172 -1.05 -6.72 -23.50
C GLU A 172 -0.99 -5.19 -23.45
N ASP A 173 -1.26 -4.63 -22.28
CA ASP A 173 -1.07 -3.20 -22.05
C ASP A 173 0.43 -2.91 -21.87
N GLU A 174 0.99 -1.98 -22.63
CA GLU A 174 2.38 -1.56 -22.52
C GLU A 174 2.50 -0.23 -21.78
N GLN A 175 3.09 -0.25 -20.59
CA GLN A 175 3.46 0.98 -19.90
C GLN A 175 4.85 1.44 -20.33
N ARG A 176 4.93 2.60 -20.98
CA ARG A 176 6.16 3.11 -21.62
C ARG A 176 6.54 4.48 -21.09
N ILE A 177 7.83 4.80 -21.13
CA ILE A 177 8.29 6.18 -20.89
C ILE A 177 7.81 7.06 -22.03
N ALA A 178 7.07 8.11 -21.67
CA ALA A 178 6.64 9.16 -22.58
C ALA A 178 7.27 10.50 -22.23
N LEU A 179 7.63 11.29 -23.21
CA LEU A 179 8.20 12.63 -23.05
C LEU A 179 7.25 13.70 -23.56
N VAL A 180 7.11 14.78 -22.77
CA VAL A 180 6.28 15.94 -23.10
C VAL A 180 7.09 17.21 -22.86
N PRO A 181 7.15 18.16 -23.82
CA PRO A 181 7.77 19.48 -23.60
C PRO A 181 7.00 20.29 -22.54
N ARG A 182 7.68 21.11 -21.77
CA ARG A 182 7.04 22.06 -20.80
C ARG A 182 6.02 22.97 -21.47
N SER A 183 6.25 23.35 -22.74
CA SER A 183 5.31 24.14 -23.53
C SER A 183 3.99 23.40 -23.81
N GLY A 184 4.01 22.09 -23.74
CA GLY A 184 2.90 21.20 -24.06
C GLY A 184 3.00 20.61 -25.46
N GLY A 185 2.11 19.69 -25.77
CA GLY A 185 2.01 19.00 -27.06
C GLY A 185 1.66 17.51 -26.92
N ALA A 186 1.74 16.78 -28.03
CA ALA A 186 1.55 15.35 -28.04
C ALA A 186 2.70 14.65 -27.28
N LEU A 187 2.38 13.59 -26.54
CA LEU A 187 3.40 12.75 -25.92
C LEU A 187 4.19 11.98 -26.97
N LYS A 188 5.47 11.77 -26.70
CA LYS A 188 6.35 10.92 -27.51
C LYS A 188 6.79 9.73 -26.68
N LEU A 189 6.37 8.50 -27.05
CA LEU A 189 6.85 7.26 -26.44
C LEU A 189 8.31 7.03 -26.83
N LEU A 190 9.16 6.70 -25.86
CA LEU A 190 10.61 6.58 -26.07
C LEU A 190 11.19 5.24 -25.64
N SER A 191 10.68 4.57 -24.61
CA SER A 191 11.14 3.20 -24.32
C SER A 191 10.74 2.24 -25.45
N PRO A 192 11.45 1.10 -25.61
CA PRO A 192 11.15 0.15 -26.68
C PRO A 192 9.71 -0.39 -26.62
N GLU A 193 9.18 -0.81 -27.75
CA GLU A 193 7.97 -1.62 -27.83
C GLU A 193 8.21 -2.99 -27.20
N ASP A 194 7.13 -3.70 -26.85
CA ASP A 194 7.19 -4.99 -26.15
C ASP A 194 7.99 -4.91 -24.83
N THR A 195 7.95 -3.73 -24.17
CA THR A 195 8.66 -3.49 -22.93
C THR A 195 7.76 -2.72 -21.96
N PHE A 196 7.48 -3.32 -20.82
CA PHE A 196 6.77 -2.68 -19.72
C PHE A 196 7.79 -2.04 -18.78
N VAL A 197 7.72 -0.72 -18.59
CA VAL A 197 8.56 0.03 -17.65
C VAL A 197 7.77 0.26 -16.37
N TYR A 198 8.27 -0.27 -15.25
CA TYR A 198 7.60 -0.15 -13.93
C TYR A 198 7.96 1.14 -13.22
N GLU A 199 9.25 1.50 -13.26
CA GLU A 199 9.81 2.68 -12.59
C GLU A 199 10.93 3.28 -13.43
N TYR A 200 11.24 4.54 -13.18
CA TYR A 200 12.38 5.20 -13.79
C TYR A 200 12.94 6.33 -12.91
N ASP A 201 14.20 6.67 -13.13
CA ASP A 201 14.83 7.89 -12.67
C ASP A 201 15.64 8.55 -13.78
N TRP A 202 15.66 9.89 -13.80
CA TRP A 202 16.42 10.61 -14.80
C TRP A 202 17.93 10.48 -14.61
N MET A 203 18.67 10.37 -15.70
CA MET A 203 20.10 10.66 -15.70
C MET A 203 20.32 12.13 -15.35
N PRO A 204 21.32 12.50 -14.50
CA PRO A 204 21.56 13.88 -14.07
C PRO A 204 21.79 14.88 -15.19
N ASP A 205 22.32 14.41 -16.32
CA ASP A 205 22.57 15.21 -17.53
C ASP A 205 21.38 15.26 -18.50
N GLY A 206 20.27 14.55 -18.18
CA GLY A 206 19.08 14.48 -19.01
C GLY A 206 19.23 13.61 -20.26
N SER A 207 20.30 12.79 -20.37
CA SER A 207 20.61 11.94 -21.53
C SER A 207 19.74 10.69 -21.63
N GLY A 208 19.01 10.32 -20.55
CA GLY A 208 18.16 9.14 -20.51
C GLY A 208 17.62 8.85 -19.11
N TRP A 209 17.27 7.59 -18.91
CA TRP A 209 16.69 7.09 -17.65
C TRP A 209 17.30 5.75 -17.25
N VAL A 210 17.48 5.54 -15.96
CA VAL A 210 17.53 4.18 -15.42
C VAL A 210 16.11 3.70 -15.18
N VAL A 211 15.86 2.41 -15.45
CA VAL A 211 14.52 1.83 -15.43
C VAL A 211 14.51 0.45 -14.79
N THR A 212 13.40 0.12 -14.16
CA THR A 212 13.01 -1.27 -13.90
C THR A 212 12.03 -1.68 -14.99
N SER A 213 12.32 -2.75 -15.72
CA SER A 213 11.50 -3.14 -16.89
C SER A 213 11.52 -4.64 -17.15
N ALA A 214 10.46 -5.13 -17.79
CA ALA A 214 10.37 -6.49 -18.31
C ALA A 214 9.71 -6.47 -19.71
N LYS A 215 9.86 -7.55 -20.46
CA LYS A 215 9.13 -7.75 -21.71
C LYS A 215 7.79 -8.40 -21.50
N GLY A 216 6.84 -8.16 -22.39
CA GLY A 216 5.52 -8.81 -22.43
C GLY A 216 4.61 -8.36 -21.29
N ASN A 217 3.88 -9.31 -20.69
CA ASN A 217 2.86 -9.05 -19.69
C ASN A 217 3.41 -8.32 -18.45
N GLY A 218 3.06 -7.05 -18.30
CA GLY A 218 3.56 -6.21 -17.23
C GLY A 218 3.08 -6.61 -15.84
N ASP A 219 1.89 -7.19 -15.70
CA ASP A 219 1.38 -7.65 -14.40
C ASP A 219 2.13 -8.89 -13.91
N ASN A 220 2.48 -9.81 -14.81
CA ASN A 220 3.16 -11.06 -14.47
C ASN A 220 4.69 -10.93 -14.39
N ASN A 221 5.30 -10.10 -15.26
CA ASN A 221 6.74 -10.14 -15.48
C ASN A 221 7.55 -9.17 -14.61
N TRP A 222 6.92 -8.48 -13.65
CA TRP A 222 7.65 -7.66 -12.69
C TRP A 222 8.66 -8.47 -11.86
N TRP A 223 8.33 -9.70 -11.48
CA TRP A 223 9.22 -10.56 -10.66
C TRP A 223 10.48 -11.01 -11.38
N VAL A 224 10.51 -10.90 -12.71
CA VAL A 224 11.69 -11.19 -13.56
C VAL A 224 12.22 -9.92 -14.22
N ALA A 225 11.83 -8.74 -13.73
CA ALA A 225 12.27 -7.45 -14.24
C ALA A 225 13.79 -7.26 -14.09
N THR A 226 14.35 -6.47 -14.98
CA THR A 226 15.77 -6.12 -14.98
C THR A 226 15.96 -4.63 -14.74
N LEU A 227 17.12 -4.26 -14.21
CA LEU A 227 17.59 -2.88 -14.18
C LEU A 227 18.20 -2.53 -15.51
N GLY A 228 17.76 -1.44 -16.13
CA GLY A 228 18.23 -1.01 -17.45
C GLY A 228 18.51 0.48 -17.54
N HIS A 229 19.13 0.89 -18.63
CA HIS A 229 19.27 2.29 -19.04
C HIS A 229 18.60 2.50 -20.41
N VAL A 230 17.70 3.47 -20.48
CA VAL A 230 17.04 3.91 -21.73
C VAL A 230 17.65 5.24 -22.16
N ASP A 231 18.18 5.29 -23.37
CA ASP A 231 18.74 6.50 -23.98
C ASP A 231 17.64 7.44 -24.49
N ALA A 232 17.64 8.71 -24.11
CA ALA A 232 16.58 9.66 -24.45
C ALA A 232 16.56 10.10 -25.92
N GLY A 233 17.65 9.91 -26.65
CA GLY A 233 17.74 10.26 -28.07
C GLY A 233 17.20 9.14 -28.97
N SER A 234 17.65 7.91 -28.72
CA SER A 234 17.33 6.74 -29.55
C SER A 234 16.19 5.87 -28.99
N GLY A 235 15.90 5.94 -27.71
CA GLY A 235 14.98 5.03 -27.02
C GLY A 235 15.56 3.63 -26.78
N ALA A 236 16.84 3.41 -27.07
CA ALA A 236 17.47 2.10 -26.90
C ALA A 236 17.60 1.73 -25.42
N LEU A 237 17.18 0.52 -25.06
CA LEU A 237 17.32 -0.07 -23.74
C LEU A 237 18.58 -0.94 -23.66
N ARG A 238 19.44 -0.69 -22.68
CA ARG A 238 20.58 -1.51 -22.33
C ARG A 238 20.40 -2.04 -20.91
N VAL A 239 20.42 -3.35 -20.72
CA VAL A 239 20.36 -3.98 -19.40
C VAL A 239 21.65 -3.69 -18.63
N LEU A 240 21.54 -3.26 -17.38
CA LEU A 240 22.63 -3.02 -16.44
C LEU A 240 22.86 -4.20 -15.51
N ALA A 241 21.75 -4.77 -15.00
CA ALA A 241 21.76 -5.92 -14.11
C ALA A 241 20.46 -6.70 -14.22
N ALA A 242 20.55 -8.02 -14.01
CA ALA A 242 19.42 -8.94 -13.91
C ALA A 242 19.51 -9.69 -12.57
N PRO A 243 19.10 -9.08 -11.45
CA PRO A 243 19.17 -9.71 -10.15
C PRO A 243 18.24 -10.92 -10.04
N LYS A 244 18.56 -11.85 -9.14
CA LYS A 244 17.74 -13.04 -8.89
C LYS A 244 16.53 -12.79 -7.99
N THR A 245 16.49 -11.62 -7.35
CA THR A 245 15.39 -11.15 -6.50
C THR A 245 14.74 -9.94 -7.15
N GLN A 246 13.57 -9.54 -6.64
CA GLN A 246 12.86 -8.38 -7.14
C GLN A 246 13.65 -7.10 -6.83
N LEU A 247 13.41 -6.07 -7.63
CA LEU A 247 14.07 -4.78 -7.50
C LEU A 247 13.08 -3.63 -7.68
N ASN A 248 13.22 -2.59 -6.84
CA ASN A 248 12.44 -1.37 -6.87
C ASN A 248 13.31 -0.15 -6.57
N MET A 249 12.76 1.03 -6.79
CA MET A 249 13.35 2.33 -6.44
C MET A 249 14.71 2.58 -7.07
N PRO A 250 14.89 2.39 -8.40
CA PRO A 250 16.16 2.72 -9.03
C PRO A 250 16.44 4.22 -8.92
N ARG A 251 17.65 4.59 -8.49
CA ARG A 251 18.11 5.98 -8.33
C ARG A 251 19.52 6.15 -8.84
N VAL A 252 19.76 7.23 -9.57
CA VAL A 252 21.08 7.55 -10.15
C VAL A 252 21.82 8.51 -9.24
N SER A 253 23.12 8.22 -8.99
CA SER A 253 24.02 9.14 -8.29
C SER A 253 24.15 10.48 -9.03
N GLY A 254 24.41 11.57 -8.31
CA GLY A 254 24.55 12.90 -8.89
C GLY A 254 25.64 13.06 -9.94
N ASP A 255 26.65 12.17 -9.95
CA ASP A 255 27.70 12.12 -10.97
C ASP A 255 27.37 11.21 -12.17
N GLY A 256 26.21 10.56 -12.14
CA GLY A 256 25.70 9.69 -13.20
C GLY A 256 26.42 8.35 -13.33
N LYS A 257 27.25 7.94 -12.38
CA LYS A 257 28.11 6.76 -12.54
C LYS A 257 27.60 5.51 -11.83
N THR A 258 26.78 5.68 -10.80
CA THR A 258 26.28 4.59 -9.95
C THR A 258 24.75 4.62 -9.91
N VAL A 259 24.14 3.45 -9.98
CA VAL A 259 22.71 3.25 -9.73
C VAL A 259 22.55 2.52 -8.42
N ALA A 260 21.73 3.05 -7.52
CA ALA A 260 21.28 2.38 -6.32
C ALA A 260 19.83 1.88 -6.52
N TYR A 261 19.47 0.75 -5.92
CA TYR A 261 18.12 0.24 -5.90
C TYR A 261 17.86 -0.60 -4.64
N ILE A 262 16.60 -0.83 -4.31
CA ILE A 262 16.21 -1.76 -3.24
C ILE A 262 16.00 -3.14 -3.86
N GLY A 263 16.67 -4.14 -3.33
CA GLY A 263 16.58 -5.53 -3.78
C GLY A 263 16.20 -6.46 -2.62
N GLY A 264 15.30 -7.40 -2.89
CA GLY A 264 14.84 -8.36 -1.88
C GLY A 264 13.77 -9.30 -2.40
N LEU A 265 13.31 -10.18 -1.53
CA LEU A 265 12.14 -11.00 -1.82
C LEU A 265 10.89 -10.15 -1.61
N MET A 266 10.17 -9.85 -2.69
CA MET A 266 8.97 -9.03 -2.68
C MET A 266 7.82 -9.82 -3.29
N SER A 267 6.64 -9.75 -2.68
CA SER A 267 5.45 -10.43 -3.17
C SER A 267 4.62 -9.60 -4.14
N ASP A 268 4.73 -8.26 -4.07
CA ASP A 268 3.93 -7.33 -4.87
C ASP A 268 4.75 -6.10 -5.27
N PHE A 269 4.46 -5.53 -6.44
CA PHE A 269 5.15 -4.33 -6.93
C PHE A 269 5.06 -3.15 -5.96
N GLY A 270 3.91 -2.93 -5.32
CA GLY A 270 3.68 -1.85 -4.35
C GLY A 270 4.23 -2.12 -2.95
N SER A 271 4.66 -3.36 -2.66
CA SER A 271 5.17 -3.76 -1.34
C SER A 271 6.70 -3.87 -1.39
N VAL A 272 7.38 -2.73 -1.19
CA VAL A 272 8.83 -2.62 -1.31
C VAL A 272 9.52 -2.95 0.00
N GLY A 273 10.49 -3.85 -0.03
CA GLY A 273 11.30 -4.18 1.13
C GLY A 273 12.54 -4.98 0.77
N GLY A 274 13.66 -4.66 1.40
CA GLY A 274 14.92 -5.36 1.13
C GLY A 274 16.14 -4.59 1.61
N ASP A 275 17.29 -4.94 1.04
CA ASP A 275 18.57 -4.23 1.23
C ASP A 275 18.84 -3.26 0.06
N ILE A 276 19.76 -2.35 0.25
CA ILE A 276 20.19 -1.42 -0.79
C ILE A 276 21.31 -2.07 -1.59
N PHE A 277 21.15 -2.15 -2.90
CA PHE A 277 22.17 -2.61 -3.84
C PHE A 277 22.65 -1.45 -4.69
N THR A 278 23.90 -1.56 -5.13
CA THR A 278 24.50 -0.63 -6.09
C THR A 278 25.09 -1.36 -7.28
N VAL A 279 25.06 -0.71 -8.45
CA VAL A 279 25.69 -1.20 -9.67
C VAL A 279 26.25 -0.01 -10.46
N PRO A 280 27.41 -0.15 -11.13
CA PRO A 280 27.93 0.88 -12.04
C PRO A 280 26.96 1.11 -13.21
N LEU A 281 26.82 2.37 -13.68
CA LEU A 281 26.03 2.64 -14.89
C LEU A 281 26.56 1.90 -16.13
N ALA A 282 27.85 1.56 -16.14
CA ALA A 282 28.44 0.71 -17.20
C ALA A 282 27.88 -0.72 -17.23
N GLY A 283 27.20 -1.15 -16.15
CA GLY A 283 26.76 -2.51 -15.90
C GLY A 283 27.76 -3.30 -15.06
N GLY A 284 27.33 -4.46 -14.58
CA GLY A 284 28.14 -5.36 -13.76
C GLY A 284 27.30 -6.11 -12.73
N GLU A 285 27.99 -6.86 -11.87
CA GLU A 285 27.33 -7.56 -10.75
C GLU A 285 26.91 -6.55 -9.69
N PRO A 286 25.64 -6.57 -9.26
CA PRO A 286 25.18 -5.76 -8.15
C PRO A 286 25.89 -6.10 -6.84
N VAL A 287 26.21 -5.07 -6.06
CA VAL A 287 26.82 -5.20 -4.73
C VAL A 287 25.77 -4.86 -3.68
N ASP A 288 25.55 -5.77 -2.74
CA ASP A 288 24.74 -5.50 -1.55
C ASP A 288 25.51 -4.50 -0.66
N LEU A 289 24.98 -3.29 -0.56
CA LEU A 289 25.59 -2.20 0.22
C LEU A 289 25.26 -2.30 1.71
N THR A 290 24.19 -2.98 2.07
CA THR A 290 23.65 -2.99 3.44
C THR A 290 23.43 -4.39 4.03
N PRO A 291 24.34 -5.35 3.82
CA PRO A 291 24.15 -6.72 4.26
C PRO A 291 23.91 -6.80 5.76
N GLY A 292 22.98 -7.68 6.17
CA GLY A 292 22.65 -7.90 7.58
C GLY A 292 21.94 -6.71 8.26
N PHE A 293 21.32 -5.82 7.50
CA PHE A 293 20.47 -4.80 8.08
C PHE A 293 19.25 -5.43 8.76
N ASN A 294 19.03 -5.10 10.04
CA ASN A 294 17.89 -5.59 10.81
C ASN A 294 16.67 -4.67 10.61
N GLY A 295 16.20 -4.59 9.39
CA GLY A 295 15.09 -3.79 8.92
C GLY A 295 14.85 -4.07 7.44
N SER A 296 13.93 -3.35 6.80
CA SER A 296 13.66 -3.44 5.37
C SER A 296 13.59 -2.04 4.80
N PHE A 297 14.48 -1.72 3.86
CA PHE A 297 14.41 -0.45 3.14
C PHE A 297 13.19 -0.45 2.22
N ASN A 298 12.46 0.66 2.21
CA ASN A 298 11.22 0.82 1.42
C ASN A 298 11.15 2.14 0.63
N GLY A 299 12.15 2.99 0.73
CA GLY A 299 12.30 4.21 -0.06
C GLY A 299 13.75 4.60 -0.23
N LEU A 300 14.07 5.21 -1.37
CA LEU A 300 15.45 5.56 -1.73
C LEU A 300 15.47 6.86 -2.51
N ASP A 301 16.39 7.74 -2.16
CA ASP A 301 16.62 9.00 -2.87
C ASP A 301 18.09 9.39 -2.82
N TRP A 302 18.55 10.09 -3.86
CA TRP A 302 19.94 10.58 -3.92
C TRP A 302 19.93 12.10 -3.92
N ARG A 303 20.42 12.73 -2.84
CA ARG A 303 20.40 14.18 -2.68
C ARG A 303 21.78 14.70 -2.34
N ASN A 304 22.28 15.67 -3.12
CA ASN A 304 23.55 16.35 -2.88
C ASN A 304 24.72 15.38 -2.57
N GLY A 305 24.83 14.27 -3.34
CA GLY A 305 25.86 13.25 -3.15
C GLY A 305 25.63 12.29 -1.98
N GLN A 306 24.55 12.46 -1.21
CA GLN A 306 24.16 11.58 -0.10
C GLN A 306 23.02 10.65 -0.52
N LEU A 307 23.14 9.38 -0.18
CA LEU A 307 22.07 8.41 -0.31
C LEU A 307 21.19 8.49 0.94
N LEU A 308 19.93 8.89 0.76
CA LEU A 308 18.90 8.92 1.80
C LEU A 308 17.95 7.73 1.57
N ALA A 309 17.62 7.05 2.64
CA ALA A 309 16.73 5.91 2.57
C ALA A 309 15.66 5.98 3.64
N THR A 310 14.50 5.42 3.37
CA THR A 310 13.52 5.11 4.40
C THR A 310 13.49 3.60 4.62
N ALA A 311 13.22 3.20 5.86
CA ALA A 311 13.19 1.79 6.22
C ALA A 311 12.18 1.53 7.33
N GLN A 312 11.54 0.37 7.26
CA GLN A 312 10.83 -0.20 8.40
C GLN A 312 11.82 -0.96 9.28
N MET A 313 11.81 -0.65 10.58
CA MET A 313 12.66 -1.27 11.60
C MET A 313 11.76 -1.78 12.74
N GLY A 314 11.37 -3.05 12.69
CA GLY A 314 10.33 -3.58 13.58
C GLY A 314 9.02 -2.80 13.40
N GLY A 315 8.53 -2.17 14.48
CA GLY A 315 7.32 -1.34 14.47
C GLY A 315 7.56 0.15 14.14
N GLU A 316 8.78 0.56 13.81
CA GLU A 316 9.15 1.96 13.53
C GLU A 316 9.41 2.17 12.04
N GLN A 317 9.06 3.36 11.55
CA GLN A 317 9.51 3.87 10.27
C GLN A 317 10.66 4.85 10.50
N ALA A 318 11.74 4.72 9.74
CA ALA A 318 12.94 5.50 9.92
C ALA A 318 13.43 6.16 8.63
N VAL A 319 14.14 7.29 8.75
CA VAL A 319 14.93 7.92 7.70
C VAL A 319 16.39 7.72 8.04
N LEU A 320 17.17 7.23 7.10
CA LEU A 320 18.61 6.95 7.27
C LEU A 320 19.43 7.69 6.20
N ALA A 321 20.61 8.13 6.60
CA ALA A 321 21.68 8.44 5.67
C ALA A 321 22.56 7.20 5.51
N VAL A 322 22.85 6.84 4.26
CA VAL A 322 23.67 5.68 3.90
C VAL A 322 24.90 6.17 3.15
N ASP A 323 26.07 5.75 3.59
CA ASP A 323 27.30 6.03 2.85
C ASP A 323 27.42 5.06 1.66
N ALA A 324 27.41 5.60 0.46
CA ALA A 324 27.37 4.80 -0.76
C ALA A 324 28.63 4.00 -1.06
N ALA A 325 29.75 4.28 -0.38
CA ALA A 325 31.01 3.55 -0.57
C ALA A 325 31.17 2.41 0.44
N SER A 326 30.75 2.62 1.68
CA SER A 326 30.96 1.68 2.79
C SER A 326 29.69 0.97 3.27
N GLY A 327 28.50 1.45 2.89
CA GLY A 327 27.23 0.97 3.41
C GLY A 327 26.96 1.35 4.87
N SER A 328 27.81 2.18 5.49
CA SER A 328 27.58 2.64 6.86
C SER A 328 26.30 3.47 6.94
N ARG A 329 25.53 3.28 8.00
CA ARG A 329 24.18 3.81 8.16
C ARG A 329 24.05 4.66 9.41
N ARG A 330 23.37 5.78 9.30
CA ARG A 330 23.02 6.65 10.43
C ARG A 330 21.55 7.00 10.39
N VAL A 331 20.81 6.62 11.42
CA VAL A 331 19.41 7.02 11.59
C VAL A 331 19.35 8.54 11.78
N LEU A 332 18.55 9.21 10.96
CA LEU A 332 18.30 10.65 11.03
C LEU A 332 17.03 10.95 11.79
N TRP A 333 16.02 10.09 11.64
CA TRP A 333 14.72 10.21 12.28
C TRP A 333 14.06 8.83 12.34
N SER A 334 13.29 8.53 13.41
CA SER A 334 12.41 7.36 13.47
C SER A 334 11.20 7.61 14.34
N GLN A 335 10.10 6.92 14.04
CA GLN A 335 8.85 6.99 14.80
C GLN A 335 7.97 5.74 14.59
N GLN A 336 7.21 5.33 15.61
CA GLN A 336 6.15 4.32 15.48
C GLN A 336 4.92 4.93 14.80
N ALA A 337 4.98 5.05 13.50
CA ALA A 337 3.92 5.67 12.70
C ALA A 337 3.92 5.10 11.29
N GLY A 338 2.78 5.20 10.62
CA GLY A 338 2.72 5.11 9.16
C GLY A 338 3.17 6.42 8.56
N VAL A 339 4.03 6.34 7.55
CA VAL A 339 4.50 7.48 6.77
C VAL A 339 4.25 7.23 5.29
N GLY A 340 4.02 8.27 4.51
CA GLY A 340 3.80 8.09 3.07
C GLY A 340 3.89 9.38 2.28
N THR A 341 4.29 9.21 1.02
CA THR A 341 4.24 10.22 -0.03
C THR A 341 3.50 9.62 -1.23
N ALA A 342 4.13 9.54 -2.40
CA ALA A 342 3.64 8.75 -3.54
C ALA A 342 3.88 7.22 -3.37
N CYS A 343 4.56 6.81 -2.32
CA CYS A 343 4.75 5.41 -1.93
C CYS A 343 4.61 5.24 -0.42
N GLU A 344 4.12 4.09 0.02
CA GLU A 344 4.04 3.74 1.43
C GLU A 344 5.45 3.65 2.03
N GLY A 345 5.63 4.20 3.21
CA GLY A 345 6.92 4.26 3.89
C GLY A 345 7.89 5.33 3.36
N CYS A 346 7.56 6.03 2.28
CA CYS A 346 8.46 7.01 1.68
C CYS A 346 8.38 8.40 2.33
N VAL A 347 9.47 9.15 2.18
CA VAL A 347 9.61 10.55 2.64
C VAL A 347 10.14 11.39 1.47
N SER A 348 9.63 12.59 1.30
CA SER A 348 10.08 13.53 0.27
C SER A 348 11.14 14.48 0.83
N PHE A 349 12.25 14.69 0.09
CA PHE A 349 13.40 15.47 0.53
C PHE A 349 13.60 16.72 -0.31
N SER A 350 14.16 17.78 0.32
CA SER A 350 14.69 18.95 -0.38
C SER A 350 15.89 18.58 -1.27
N ALA A 351 16.27 19.47 -2.19
CA ALA A 351 17.39 19.22 -3.11
C ALA A 351 18.73 19.00 -2.40
N ASP A 352 18.93 19.66 -1.26
CA ASP A 352 20.14 19.53 -0.42
C ASP A 352 20.07 18.33 0.57
N GLY A 353 18.93 17.63 0.65
CA GLY A 353 18.70 16.51 1.56
C GLY A 353 18.57 16.88 3.04
N THR A 354 18.55 18.18 3.39
CA THR A 354 18.52 18.60 4.81
C THR A 354 17.12 18.73 5.39
N ARG A 355 16.10 18.91 4.53
CA ARG A 355 14.70 19.01 4.91
C ARG A 355 13.91 17.85 4.35
N ALA A 356 12.87 17.48 5.06
CA ALA A 356 11.98 16.40 4.66
C ALA A 356 10.52 16.76 4.92
N ALA A 357 9.61 16.09 4.22
CA ALA A 357 8.18 16.14 4.48
C ALA A 357 7.53 14.78 4.16
N THR A 358 6.53 14.42 4.96
CA THR A 358 5.71 13.21 4.74
C THR A 358 4.34 13.38 5.35
N ALA A 359 3.37 12.56 4.94
CA ALA A 359 2.15 12.36 5.70
C ALA A 359 2.43 11.35 6.82
N LEU A 360 2.01 11.66 8.02
CA LEU A 360 2.25 10.87 9.23
C LEU A 360 0.91 10.53 9.87
N GLU A 361 0.72 9.27 10.24
CA GLU A 361 -0.44 8.80 11.00
C GLU A 361 -0.09 7.66 11.97
N SER A 362 -0.95 7.38 12.94
CA SER A 362 -0.84 6.19 13.77
C SER A 362 -2.20 5.52 13.91
N PHE A 363 -2.29 4.40 14.63
CA PHE A 363 -3.61 3.81 14.91
C PHE A 363 -4.53 4.74 15.71
N GLU A 364 -3.96 5.63 16.50
CA GLU A 364 -4.66 6.54 17.43
C GLU A 364 -4.75 7.98 16.91
N HIS A 365 -3.84 8.39 16.02
CA HIS A 365 -3.76 9.77 15.52
C HIS A 365 -4.02 9.82 14.02
N ALA A 366 -4.94 10.70 13.65
CA ALA A 366 -5.35 10.93 12.27
C ALA A 366 -4.22 11.54 11.43
N PRO A 367 -4.26 11.35 10.08
CA PRO A 367 -3.21 11.82 9.19
C PRO A 367 -2.95 13.32 9.32
N HIS A 368 -1.68 13.70 9.30
CA HIS A 368 -1.23 15.08 9.22
C HIS A 368 0.09 15.17 8.45
N ILE A 369 0.36 16.31 7.83
CA ILE A 369 1.64 16.54 7.16
C ILE A 369 2.64 17.01 8.21
N VAL A 370 3.80 16.36 8.24
CA VAL A 370 4.99 16.83 8.96
C VAL A 370 6.03 17.31 7.97
N ALA A 371 6.70 18.40 8.29
CA ALA A 371 7.80 18.94 7.49
C ALA A 371 8.82 19.62 8.41
N GLY A 372 10.07 19.68 7.98
CA GLY A 372 11.10 20.34 8.77
C GLY A 372 12.51 19.97 8.35
N ARG A 373 13.47 20.43 9.14
CA ARG A 373 14.87 20.04 9.01
C ARG A 373 15.09 18.73 9.77
N LEU A 374 15.71 17.73 9.14
CA LEU A 374 16.07 16.49 9.83
C LEU A 374 17.08 16.76 10.97
N PRO A 375 16.87 16.17 12.16
CA PRO A 375 15.85 15.19 12.54
C PRO A 375 14.53 15.80 13.03
N GLU A 376 14.35 17.10 13.01
CA GLU A 376 13.18 17.79 13.61
C GLU A 376 12.08 18.01 12.58
N LEU A 377 11.13 17.07 12.51
CA LEU A 377 9.93 17.20 11.71
C LEU A 377 8.78 17.64 12.62
N ALA A 378 8.09 18.72 12.25
CA ALA A 378 6.95 19.25 12.99
C ALA A 378 5.67 19.15 12.16
N ALA A 379 4.53 18.96 12.81
CA ALA A 379 3.23 19.02 12.16
C ALA A 379 2.99 20.42 11.56
N ILE A 380 2.61 20.45 10.30
CA ILE A 380 2.25 21.69 9.57
C ILE A 380 0.77 21.75 9.21
N THR A 381 0.02 20.65 9.40
CA THR A 381 -1.43 20.61 9.25
C THR A 381 -2.09 20.18 10.54
N HIS A 382 -3.25 20.80 10.84
CA HIS A 382 -4.02 20.62 12.07
C HIS A 382 -5.50 20.32 11.79
N ASP A 383 -5.83 20.00 10.54
CA ASP A 383 -7.20 19.77 10.09
C ASP A 383 -7.88 18.60 10.84
N ASN A 384 -7.09 17.65 11.33
CA ASN A 384 -7.56 16.43 12.00
C ASN A 384 -7.36 16.42 13.52
N ASP A 385 -6.80 17.46 14.14
CA ASP A 385 -6.43 17.47 15.57
C ASP A 385 -7.62 17.21 16.52
N ALA A 386 -8.84 17.56 16.09
CA ALA A 386 -10.06 17.33 16.87
C ALA A 386 -10.60 15.89 16.77
N LEU A 387 -10.04 15.06 15.89
CA LEU A 387 -10.50 13.69 15.73
C LEU A 387 -10.00 12.80 16.88
N PRO A 388 -10.90 12.03 17.53
CA PRO A 388 -10.54 11.23 18.68
C PRO A 388 -9.81 9.96 18.29
N ALA A 389 -8.98 9.43 19.19
CA ALA A 389 -8.58 8.04 19.12
C ALA A 389 -9.82 7.13 19.28
N HIS A 390 -9.88 6.06 18.51
CA HIS A 390 -10.96 5.06 18.58
C HIS A 390 -10.50 3.74 19.20
N VAL A 391 -9.21 3.54 19.34
CA VAL A 391 -8.57 2.34 19.88
C VAL A 391 -7.43 2.73 20.79
N ALA A 392 -7.01 1.82 21.65
CA ALA A 392 -5.70 1.85 22.28
C ALA A 392 -4.81 0.79 21.59
N VAL A 393 -3.53 1.08 21.42
CA VAL A 393 -2.58 0.21 20.68
C VAL A 393 -1.40 -0.18 21.55
N ARG A 394 -0.91 -1.41 21.35
CA ARG A 394 0.34 -1.91 21.93
C ARG A 394 1.12 -2.68 20.88
N SER A 395 2.39 -2.41 20.75
CA SER A 395 3.32 -3.30 20.05
C SER A 395 3.63 -4.50 20.95
N ILE A 396 3.45 -5.70 20.42
CA ILE A 396 3.71 -6.97 21.13
C ILE A 396 4.85 -7.67 20.39
N SER A 397 5.81 -8.20 21.17
CA SER A 397 6.90 -9.03 20.63
C SER A 397 6.95 -10.36 21.35
N TRP A 398 7.26 -11.42 20.62
CA TRP A 398 7.43 -12.77 21.14
C TRP A 398 8.54 -13.51 20.40
N THR A 399 9.05 -14.57 20.98
CA THR A 399 10.05 -15.43 20.34
C THR A 399 9.40 -16.71 19.85
N ASN A 400 9.68 -17.09 18.62
CA ASN A 400 9.35 -18.40 18.09
C ASN A 400 10.50 -18.91 17.22
N ASP A 401 10.98 -20.13 17.49
CA ASP A 401 12.23 -20.65 16.97
C ASP A 401 13.39 -19.64 17.24
N GLN A 402 14.18 -19.28 16.22
CA GLN A 402 15.27 -18.31 16.35
C GLN A 402 14.87 -16.85 16.14
N PHE A 403 13.59 -16.57 15.85
CA PHE A 403 13.13 -15.24 15.49
C PHE A 403 12.42 -14.52 16.66
N THR A 404 12.65 -13.23 16.76
CA THR A 404 11.78 -12.32 17.51
C THR A 404 10.72 -11.80 16.54
N VAL A 405 9.47 -12.13 16.77
CA VAL A 405 8.34 -11.73 15.95
C VAL A 405 7.63 -10.52 16.59
N GLN A 406 7.11 -9.62 15.78
CA GLN A 406 6.39 -8.43 16.23
C GLN A 406 4.95 -8.43 15.68
N GLY A 407 4.03 -7.82 16.39
CA GLY A 407 2.67 -7.55 15.95
C GLY A 407 2.04 -6.42 16.73
N TRP A 408 0.88 -5.99 16.27
CA TRP A 408 0.10 -4.93 16.90
C TRP A 408 -1.13 -5.50 17.57
N LEU A 409 -1.36 -5.13 18.82
CA LEU A 409 -2.59 -5.42 19.56
C LEU A 409 -3.39 -4.14 19.74
N LEU A 410 -4.57 -4.09 19.14
CA LEU A 410 -5.51 -2.99 19.29
C LEU A 410 -6.65 -3.43 20.21
N SER A 411 -7.10 -2.53 21.07
CA SER A 411 -8.17 -2.81 22.02
C SER A 411 -9.22 -1.70 22.03
N PRO A 412 -10.44 -1.97 22.54
CA PRO A 412 -11.34 -0.92 22.95
C PRO A 412 -10.64 0.07 23.89
N LEU A 413 -11.01 1.35 23.84
CA LEU A 413 -10.48 2.38 24.75
C LEU A 413 -10.77 2.07 26.22
N LYS A 414 -11.89 1.39 26.48
CA LYS A 414 -12.29 0.97 27.82
C LYS A 414 -12.31 -0.55 27.92
N VAL A 415 -11.47 -1.08 28.79
CA VAL A 415 -11.39 -2.51 29.13
C VAL A 415 -11.78 -2.65 30.60
N ASP A 416 -12.87 -3.36 30.86
CA ASP A 416 -13.39 -3.53 32.22
C ASP A 416 -12.58 -4.61 33.00
N ALA A 417 -12.21 -4.34 34.20
CA ALA A 417 -11.49 -5.30 35.03
C ALA A 417 -12.33 -6.57 35.28
N GLY A 418 -11.71 -7.74 35.20
CA GLY A 418 -12.35 -9.03 35.43
C GLY A 418 -13.24 -9.56 34.32
N LYS A 419 -13.36 -8.83 33.20
CA LYS A 419 -14.02 -9.34 31.97
C LYS A 419 -13.01 -9.91 31.00
N THR A 420 -13.41 -10.93 30.23
CA THR A 420 -12.70 -11.43 29.07
C THR A 420 -13.39 -11.00 27.79
N TYR A 421 -12.62 -10.85 26.72
CA TYR A 421 -13.04 -10.26 25.46
C TYR A 421 -12.72 -11.18 24.26
N PRO A 422 -13.55 -11.20 23.22
CA PRO A 422 -13.21 -11.88 21.98
C PRO A 422 -12.01 -11.21 21.31
N MET A 423 -11.28 -11.97 20.48
CA MET A 423 -10.20 -11.42 19.67
C MET A 423 -10.34 -11.83 18.21
N ALA A 424 -10.14 -10.86 17.31
CA ALA A 424 -9.96 -11.09 15.87
C ALA A 424 -8.47 -11.03 15.53
N VAL A 425 -7.94 -12.10 14.96
CA VAL A 425 -6.59 -12.16 14.40
C VAL A 425 -6.72 -11.84 12.92
N ILE A 426 -6.11 -10.75 12.47
CA ILE A 426 -6.14 -10.31 11.07
C ILE A 426 -4.74 -10.43 10.49
N VAL A 427 -4.57 -11.40 9.58
CA VAL A 427 -3.28 -11.67 8.93
C VAL A 427 -3.20 -10.85 7.65
N HIS A 428 -2.09 -10.12 7.46
CA HIS A 428 -1.86 -9.32 6.26
C HIS A 428 -1.60 -10.16 5.01
N GLY A 429 -1.74 -9.56 3.84
CA GLY A 429 -1.37 -10.12 2.54
C GLY A 429 0.14 -10.05 2.28
N GLY A 430 0.54 -10.35 1.09
CA GLY A 430 1.93 -10.44 0.66
C GLY A 430 2.29 -11.88 0.26
N PRO A 431 3.19 -12.60 0.95
CA PRO A 431 3.61 -12.53 2.36
C PRO A 431 4.61 -11.43 2.70
N ALA A 432 5.43 -10.98 1.76
CA ALA A 432 6.44 -9.96 1.97
C ALA A 432 5.79 -8.57 2.01
N ALA A 433 5.25 -8.24 3.17
CA ALA A 433 4.64 -6.97 3.56
C ALA A 433 4.76 -6.81 5.08
N ALA A 434 4.18 -5.78 5.66
CA ALA A 434 4.00 -5.66 7.10
C ALA A 434 2.84 -4.72 7.42
N VAL A 435 2.26 -4.88 8.60
CA VAL A 435 1.22 -3.96 9.07
C VAL A 435 1.86 -2.65 9.51
N ALA A 436 1.68 -1.60 8.72
CA ALA A 436 2.02 -0.23 9.10
C ALA A 436 0.91 0.39 9.95
N PRO A 437 1.27 1.20 10.97
CA PRO A 437 0.30 1.99 11.71
C PRO A 437 -0.52 2.91 10.80
N GLY A 438 -1.81 3.08 11.13
CA GLY A 438 -2.66 4.00 10.40
C GLY A 438 -3.99 4.20 11.08
N TYR A 439 -4.53 5.40 10.99
CA TYR A 439 -5.65 5.87 11.79
C TYR A 439 -6.89 4.98 11.66
N VAL A 440 -7.34 4.46 12.82
CA VAL A 440 -8.56 3.68 12.92
C VAL A 440 -9.76 4.62 12.94
N THR A 441 -10.57 4.59 11.89
CA THR A 441 -11.70 5.52 11.67
C THR A 441 -12.89 4.79 11.08
N PRO A 442 -14.13 5.19 11.41
CA PRO A 442 -15.32 4.65 10.75
C PRO A 442 -15.23 4.74 9.21
N GLY A 443 -15.81 3.79 8.52
CA GLY A 443 -16.09 3.90 7.09
C GLY A 443 -15.01 3.46 6.10
N LYS A 444 -13.75 3.35 6.46
CA LYS A 444 -12.68 2.88 5.54
C LYS A 444 -12.36 1.40 5.73
N SER A 445 -12.18 0.66 4.60
CA SER A 445 -11.57 -0.67 4.44
C SER A 445 -11.24 -1.46 5.73
N THR A 446 -10.07 -2.06 5.85
CA THR A 446 -9.59 -2.81 7.02
C THR A 446 -9.62 -1.97 8.32
N ARG A 447 -9.28 -0.68 8.27
CA ARG A 447 -9.29 0.20 9.46
C ARG A 447 -10.71 0.51 9.95
N GLY A 448 -11.69 0.61 9.04
CA GLY A 448 -13.10 0.70 9.41
C GLY A 448 -13.63 -0.60 10.03
N LEU A 449 -13.17 -1.75 9.56
CA LEU A 449 -13.49 -3.04 10.19
C LEU A 449 -12.89 -3.13 11.58
N ILE A 450 -11.63 -2.71 11.78
CA ILE A 450 -10.98 -2.65 13.10
C ILE A 450 -11.77 -1.75 14.05
N HIS A 451 -12.18 -0.56 13.58
CA HIS A 451 -13.05 0.34 14.35
C HIS A 451 -14.34 -0.36 14.83
N ASP A 452 -15.04 -1.02 13.92
CA ASP A 452 -16.32 -1.67 14.23
C ASP A 452 -16.13 -2.88 15.19
N LEU A 453 -15.04 -3.65 15.01
CA LEU A 453 -14.70 -4.75 15.90
C LEU A 453 -14.39 -4.26 17.32
N THR A 454 -13.55 -3.23 17.46
CA THR A 454 -13.21 -2.69 18.78
C THR A 454 -14.39 -2.00 19.44
N ALA A 455 -15.27 -1.32 18.68
CA ALA A 455 -16.53 -0.79 19.18
C ALA A 455 -17.49 -1.88 19.68
N LYS A 456 -17.42 -3.10 19.13
CA LYS A 456 -18.14 -4.29 19.60
C LYS A 456 -17.45 -5.03 20.74
N GLY A 457 -16.31 -4.53 21.22
CA GLY A 457 -15.56 -5.10 22.33
C GLY A 457 -14.52 -6.15 21.94
N TYR A 458 -14.21 -6.31 20.66
CA TYR A 458 -13.12 -7.19 20.25
C TYR A 458 -11.76 -6.55 20.52
N PHE A 459 -10.80 -7.36 20.93
CA PHE A 459 -9.39 -7.09 20.68
C PHE A 459 -9.10 -7.45 19.21
N VAL A 460 -8.15 -6.74 18.60
CA VAL A 460 -7.70 -7.03 17.24
C VAL A 460 -6.19 -7.22 17.27
N PHE A 461 -5.74 -8.39 16.86
CA PHE A 461 -4.32 -8.73 16.77
C PHE A 461 -3.88 -8.77 15.31
N LEU A 462 -2.83 -8.01 14.99
CA LEU A 462 -2.25 -7.86 13.66
C LEU A 462 -0.79 -8.36 13.72
N PRO A 463 -0.54 -9.66 13.53
CA PRO A 463 0.81 -10.21 13.57
C PRO A 463 1.60 -9.87 12.30
N ASN A 464 2.93 -9.71 12.45
CA ASN A 464 3.91 -9.68 11.37
C ASN A 464 4.77 -10.95 11.47
N PRO A 465 4.29 -12.14 11.01
CA PRO A 465 5.02 -13.39 11.09
C PRO A 465 6.27 -13.36 10.19
N ARG A 466 7.16 -14.38 10.32
CA ARG A 466 8.26 -14.55 9.36
C ARG A 466 7.74 -14.52 7.92
N GLY A 467 8.50 -13.95 7.02
CA GLY A 467 8.05 -13.55 5.69
C GLY A 467 7.72 -12.05 5.61
N SER A 468 7.38 -11.40 6.75
CA SER A 468 7.09 -9.96 6.80
C SER A 468 8.35 -9.10 6.74
N TYR A 469 8.16 -7.82 6.44
CA TYR A 469 9.22 -6.81 6.47
C TYR A 469 9.49 -6.26 7.88
N GLY A 470 10.62 -5.53 8.01
CA GLY A 470 11.00 -4.81 9.21
C GLY A 470 12.04 -5.51 10.08
N GLN A 471 12.50 -6.71 9.72
CA GLN A 471 13.45 -7.50 10.50
C GLN A 471 14.58 -8.12 9.65
N GLY A 472 14.83 -7.57 8.47
CA GLY A 472 15.90 -7.95 7.55
C GLY A 472 15.55 -9.11 6.62
N LEU A 473 16.43 -9.32 5.62
CA LEU A 473 16.21 -10.31 4.55
C LEU A 473 16.09 -11.75 5.06
N THR A 474 16.83 -12.13 6.12
CA THR A 474 16.74 -13.46 6.71
C THR A 474 15.33 -13.75 7.24
N PHE A 475 14.68 -12.76 7.85
CA PHE A 475 13.32 -12.91 8.36
C PHE A 475 12.29 -12.90 7.24
N SER A 476 12.41 -11.97 6.27
CA SER A 476 11.47 -11.87 5.15
C SER A 476 11.55 -13.06 4.17
N SER A 477 12.68 -13.79 4.16
CA SER A 477 12.86 -14.99 3.33
C SER A 477 12.59 -16.31 4.09
N ALA A 478 12.28 -16.23 5.39
CA ALA A 478 12.23 -17.43 6.24
C ALA A 478 11.01 -18.33 6.02
N ASN A 479 10.05 -17.91 5.19
CA ASN A 479 8.90 -18.73 4.78
C ASN A 479 9.04 -19.31 3.36
N GLN A 480 10.18 -19.13 2.68
CA GLN A 480 10.43 -19.79 1.40
C GLN A 480 10.36 -21.30 1.57
N ARG A 481 9.56 -21.98 0.69
CA ARG A 481 9.26 -23.42 0.71
C ARG A 481 8.59 -23.93 2.01
N ASP A 482 8.12 -23.00 2.89
CA ASP A 482 7.51 -23.30 4.20
C ASP A 482 6.25 -22.46 4.46
N LEU A 483 5.50 -22.12 3.39
CA LEU A 483 4.25 -21.33 3.51
C LEU A 483 3.20 -22.13 4.31
N GLY A 484 2.67 -21.53 5.37
CA GLY A 484 1.79 -22.20 6.34
C GLY A 484 2.54 -23.01 7.40
N GLY A 485 3.88 -23.03 7.39
CA GLY A 485 4.71 -23.70 8.37
C GLY A 485 5.16 -22.79 9.51
N GLY A 486 6.36 -22.19 9.38
CA GLY A 486 6.94 -21.31 10.39
C GLY A 486 6.12 -20.07 10.67
N ASP A 487 5.60 -19.45 9.62
CA ASP A 487 4.72 -18.27 9.69
C ASP A 487 3.41 -18.54 10.43
N TRP A 488 2.80 -19.72 10.23
CA TRP A 488 1.63 -20.12 11.00
C TRP A 488 1.96 -20.35 12.47
N ARG A 489 3.10 -21.00 12.78
CA ARG A 489 3.57 -21.16 14.17
C ARG A 489 3.84 -19.82 14.84
N ASP A 490 4.36 -18.84 14.11
CA ASP A 490 4.55 -17.47 14.62
C ASP A 490 3.22 -16.84 15.05
N ILE A 491 2.17 -17.00 14.23
CA ILE A 491 0.82 -16.49 14.52
C ILE A 491 0.25 -17.12 15.79
N LEU A 492 0.33 -18.46 15.91
CA LEU A 492 -0.17 -19.16 17.10
C LEU A 492 0.57 -18.76 18.37
N ALA A 493 1.91 -18.70 18.33
CA ALA A 493 2.73 -18.23 19.45
C ALA A 493 2.44 -16.76 19.80
N GLY A 494 2.09 -15.94 18.79
CA GLY A 494 1.66 -14.56 18.99
C GLY A 494 0.33 -14.45 19.73
N ILE A 495 -0.65 -15.30 19.41
CA ILE A 495 -1.91 -15.39 20.16
C ILE A 495 -1.63 -15.73 21.62
N ASP A 496 -0.79 -16.74 21.89
CA ASP A 496 -0.40 -17.15 23.25
C ASP A 496 0.34 -16.02 24.00
N ALA A 497 1.10 -15.19 23.29
CA ALA A 497 1.75 -14.01 23.89
C ALA A 497 0.74 -12.91 24.22
N VAL A 498 -0.26 -12.68 23.39
CA VAL A 498 -1.35 -11.71 23.66
C VAL A 498 -2.17 -12.13 24.87
N GLU A 499 -2.53 -13.40 25.02
CA GLU A 499 -3.32 -13.93 26.14
C GLU A 499 -2.64 -13.73 27.51
N LYS A 500 -1.31 -13.65 27.54
CA LYS A 500 -0.55 -13.37 28.77
C LYS A 500 -0.63 -11.91 29.21
N VAL A 501 -0.97 -10.98 28.31
CA VAL A 501 -0.88 -9.53 28.54
C VAL A 501 -2.19 -8.78 28.34
N ALA A 502 -3.24 -9.47 27.88
CA ALA A 502 -4.56 -8.91 27.62
C ALA A 502 -5.66 -9.89 28.05
N PRO A 503 -6.83 -9.40 28.48
CA PRO A 503 -7.94 -10.24 28.95
C PRO A 503 -8.72 -10.84 27.75
N VAL A 504 -8.03 -11.55 26.89
CA VAL A 504 -8.61 -12.24 25.71
C VAL A 504 -9.15 -13.61 26.14
N ASP A 505 -10.25 -14.02 25.55
CA ASP A 505 -10.89 -15.32 25.74
C ASP A 505 -10.51 -16.26 24.57
N ASP A 506 -9.68 -17.26 24.81
CA ASP A 506 -9.26 -18.27 23.83
C ASP A 506 -10.43 -19.05 23.20
N HIS A 507 -11.58 -19.07 23.89
CA HIS A 507 -12.80 -19.68 23.36
C HIS A 507 -13.62 -18.77 22.44
N ARG A 508 -13.18 -17.52 22.20
CA ARG A 508 -13.83 -16.53 21.34
C ARG A 508 -12.86 -15.86 20.37
N LEU A 509 -12.08 -16.69 19.67
CA LEU A 509 -11.15 -16.23 18.64
C LEU A 509 -11.78 -16.30 17.26
N ALA A 510 -11.51 -15.26 16.43
CA ALA A 510 -11.76 -15.25 14.99
C ALA A 510 -10.44 -15.14 14.23
N LEU A 511 -10.36 -15.77 13.05
CA LEU A 511 -9.24 -15.67 12.13
C LEU A 511 -9.71 -15.05 10.83
N MET A 512 -8.97 -14.04 10.34
CA MET A 512 -9.31 -13.42 9.07
C MET A 512 -8.08 -12.85 8.36
N GLY A 513 -8.21 -12.66 7.06
CA GLY A 513 -7.18 -12.04 6.24
C GLY A 513 -7.59 -12.02 4.77
N HIS A 514 -6.83 -11.27 3.98
CA HIS A 514 -7.02 -11.09 2.56
C HIS A 514 -5.75 -11.52 1.80
N SER A 515 -5.87 -12.05 0.58
CA SER A 515 -4.74 -12.46 -0.25
C SER A 515 -3.95 -13.59 0.45
N TYR A 516 -2.66 -13.42 0.67
CA TYR A 516 -1.88 -14.34 1.50
C TYR A 516 -2.49 -14.52 2.91
N GLY A 517 -3.06 -13.45 3.51
CA GLY A 517 -3.81 -13.56 4.75
C GLY A 517 -5.09 -14.40 4.61
N GLY A 518 -5.73 -14.39 3.44
CA GLY A 518 -6.83 -15.29 3.08
C GLY A 518 -6.38 -16.75 2.97
N PHE A 519 -5.20 -16.99 2.36
CA PHE A 519 -4.54 -18.29 2.39
C PHE A 519 -4.27 -18.77 3.83
N MET A 520 -3.65 -17.91 4.66
CA MET A 520 -3.39 -18.21 6.08
C MET A 520 -4.67 -18.49 6.87
N THR A 521 -5.77 -17.85 6.50
CA THR A 521 -7.09 -18.15 7.07
C THR A 521 -7.59 -19.53 6.65
N MET A 522 -7.51 -19.87 5.37
CA MET A 522 -7.86 -21.22 4.86
C MET A 522 -6.95 -22.29 5.46
N TRP A 523 -5.64 -22.01 5.60
CA TRP A 523 -4.68 -22.86 6.27
C TRP A 523 -5.05 -23.07 7.75
N GLY A 524 -5.32 -21.99 8.45
CA GLY A 524 -5.63 -22.02 9.88
C GLY A 524 -6.87 -22.82 10.21
N VAL A 525 -7.95 -22.77 9.40
CA VAL A 525 -9.16 -23.54 9.64
C VAL A 525 -9.00 -25.03 9.32
N THR A 526 -7.99 -25.40 8.53
CA THR A 526 -7.66 -26.81 8.23
C THR A 526 -6.60 -27.40 9.17
N HIS A 527 -5.86 -26.56 9.93
CA HIS A 527 -4.76 -26.97 10.79
C HIS A 527 -4.92 -26.59 12.27
N SER A 528 -6.05 -25.96 12.64
CA SER A 528 -6.35 -25.58 14.03
C SER A 528 -7.85 -25.62 14.31
N GLN A 529 -8.21 -25.93 15.55
CA GLN A 529 -9.59 -25.90 16.05
C GLN A 529 -9.83 -24.72 17.02
N ARG A 530 -8.88 -23.81 17.11
CA ARG A 530 -8.88 -22.71 18.08
C ARG A 530 -9.90 -21.61 17.75
N PHE A 531 -10.25 -21.47 16.48
CA PHE A 531 -11.09 -20.37 16.01
C PHE A 531 -12.56 -20.74 15.93
N LYS A 532 -13.46 -19.83 16.34
CA LYS A 532 -14.93 -20.00 16.30
C LYS A 532 -15.55 -19.53 14.98
N ALA A 533 -14.88 -18.62 14.28
CA ALA A 533 -15.26 -18.13 12.96
C ALA A 533 -14.01 -17.77 12.16
N ALA A 534 -14.14 -17.85 10.84
CA ALA A 534 -13.10 -17.38 9.92
C ALA A 534 -13.68 -16.55 8.77
N VAL A 535 -12.88 -15.61 8.25
CA VAL A 535 -13.21 -14.80 7.06
C VAL A 535 -12.01 -14.79 6.13
N ALA A 536 -12.09 -15.52 5.02
CA ALA A 536 -11.02 -15.63 4.03
C ALA A 536 -11.35 -14.78 2.80
N GLY A 537 -10.70 -13.63 2.67
CA GLY A 537 -10.80 -12.76 1.50
C GLY A 537 -9.77 -13.13 0.45
N ALA A 538 -10.18 -13.39 -0.80
CA ALA A 538 -9.30 -13.67 -1.94
C ALA A 538 -8.16 -14.64 -1.58
N GLY A 539 -8.48 -15.75 -0.89
CA GLY A 539 -7.49 -16.72 -0.40
C GLY A 539 -7.14 -17.77 -1.45
N ILE A 540 -6.07 -18.52 -1.17
CA ILE A 540 -5.57 -19.59 -2.02
C ILE A 540 -5.83 -20.94 -1.33
N ALA A 541 -6.59 -21.81 -1.97
CA ALA A 541 -6.98 -23.13 -1.45
C ALA A 541 -5.98 -24.21 -1.86
N ASN A 542 -5.44 -24.11 -3.07
CA ASN A 542 -4.66 -25.16 -3.71
C ASN A 542 -3.57 -24.54 -4.60
N TRP A 543 -2.36 -24.54 -4.11
CA TRP A 543 -1.23 -23.93 -4.80
C TRP A 543 -0.92 -24.54 -6.17
N ILE A 544 -1.27 -25.84 -6.40
CA ILE A 544 -1.07 -26.47 -7.70
C ILE A 544 -2.06 -25.92 -8.73
N SER A 545 -3.37 -25.88 -8.42
CA SER A 545 -4.36 -25.31 -9.35
C SER A 545 -4.19 -23.81 -9.49
N TYR A 546 -3.82 -23.13 -8.41
CA TYR A 546 -3.53 -21.69 -8.40
C TYR A 546 -2.40 -21.33 -9.38
N TYR A 547 -1.32 -22.13 -9.46
CA TYR A 547 -0.21 -21.89 -10.38
C TYR A 547 -0.68 -21.75 -11.84
N GLY A 548 -1.65 -22.54 -12.26
CA GLY A 548 -2.20 -22.50 -13.61
C GLY A 548 -3.42 -21.59 -13.80
N GLN A 549 -3.89 -20.89 -12.77
CA GLN A 549 -5.10 -20.08 -12.81
C GLN A 549 -4.85 -18.58 -12.63
N ASN A 550 -3.79 -18.20 -11.90
CA ASN A 550 -3.48 -16.81 -11.63
C ASN A 550 -2.78 -16.13 -12.82
N GLY A 551 -2.85 -14.80 -12.86
CA GLY A 551 -2.20 -13.97 -13.90
C GLY A 551 -0.81 -13.48 -13.53
N ILE A 552 -0.20 -14.01 -12.42
CA ILE A 552 1.06 -13.53 -11.83
C ILE A 552 1.97 -14.68 -11.41
N ASP A 553 1.99 -15.79 -12.13
CA ASP A 553 2.68 -17.04 -11.73
C ASP A 553 4.19 -16.87 -11.48
N GLN A 554 4.83 -15.82 -12.04
CA GLN A 554 6.26 -15.56 -11.86
C GLN A 554 6.65 -15.29 -10.39
N TRP A 555 5.74 -14.76 -9.55
CA TRP A 555 6.03 -14.53 -8.13
C TRP A 555 6.25 -15.83 -7.34
N MET A 556 5.68 -16.92 -7.81
CA MET A 556 5.70 -18.18 -7.08
C MET A 556 7.08 -18.86 -7.12
N ILE A 557 7.84 -18.65 -8.19
CA ILE A 557 9.16 -19.28 -8.36
C ILE A 557 10.13 -18.93 -7.22
N PRO A 558 10.35 -17.66 -6.84
CA PRO A 558 11.23 -17.34 -5.72
C PRO A 558 10.74 -17.86 -4.36
N TYR A 559 9.44 -18.10 -4.19
CA TYR A 559 8.90 -18.66 -2.95
C TYR A 559 8.95 -20.19 -2.89
N PHE A 560 8.66 -20.88 -3.99
CA PHE A 560 8.62 -22.34 -4.04
C PHE A 560 9.91 -22.98 -4.57
N GLY A 561 10.79 -22.20 -5.20
CA GLY A 561 12.07 -22.64 -5.75
C GLY A 561 12.01 -23.17 -7.18
N HIS A 562 10.88 -23.76 -7.58
CA HIS A 562 10.62 -24.35 -8.90
C HIS A 562 9.16 -24.14 -9.30
N SER A 563 8.83 -24.40 -10.56
CA SER A 563 7.45 -24.40 -11.03
C SER A 563 6.64 -25.56 -10.37
N ALA A 564 5.31 -25.42 -10.35
CA ALA A 564 4.44 -26.50 -9.87
C ALA A 564 4.52 -27.76 -10.75
N TYR A 565 5.00 -27.63 -11.98
CA TYR A 565 5.22 -28.76 -12.91
C TYR A 565 6.50 -29.54 -12.58
N ASP A 566 7.54 -28.86 -12.08
CA ASP A 566 8.84 -29.44 -11.75
C ASP A 566 8.91 -30.01 -10.32
N ASP A 567 8.30 -29.32 -9.34
CA ASP A 567 8.27 -29.75 -7.92
C ASP A 567 6.85 -29.61 -7.32
N PRO A 568 5.87 -30.44 -7.76
CA PRO A 568 4.50 -30.33 -7.27
C PRO A 568 4.35 -30.69 -5.79
N ALA A 569 5.33 -31.35 -5.18
CA ALA A 569 5.24 -31.81 -3.81
C ALA A 569 5.23 -30.64 -2.81
N VAL A 570 6.07 -29.63 -3.01
CA VAL A 570 6.12 -28.45 -2.12
C VAL A 570 4.84 -27.62 -2.22
N TYR A 571 4.25 -27.52 -3.41
CA TYR A 571 2.97 -26.84 -3.63
C TYR A 571 1.83 -27.58 -2.92
N ARG A 572 1.77 -28.91 -3.06
CA ARG A 572 0.77 -29.73 -2.39
C ARG A 572 0.87 -29.63 -0.88
N ALA A 573 2.09 -29.68 -0.32
CA ALA A 573 2.31 -29.61 1.11
C ALA A 573 1.82 -28.29 1.73
N ALA A 574 1.87 -27.17 0.98
CA ALA A 574 1.37 -25.87 1.39
C ALA A 574 -0.14 -25.67 1.11
N SER A 575 -0.85 -26.61 0.46
CA SER A 575 -2.23 -26.42 0.00
C SER A 575 -3.26 -26.72 1.09
N PRO A 576 -4.07 -25.76 1.56
CA PRO A 576 -5.11 -25.98 2.57
C PRO A 576 -6.11 -27.09 2.21
N ILE A 577 -6.43 -27.24 0.92
CA ILE A 577 -7.41 -28.22 0.44
C ILE A 577 -7.01 -29.67 0.75
N GLU A 578 -5.73 -29.97 0.82
CA GLU A 578 -5.23 -31.31 1.16
C GLU A 578 -5.63 -31.74 2.60
N SER A 579 -5.82 -30.77 3.49
CA SER A 579 -6.24 -30.97 4.88
C SER A 579 -7.71 -30.62 5.15
N ILE A 580 -8.54 -30.50 4.11
CA ILE A 580 -9.93 -30.02 4.20
C ILE A 580 -10.82 -30.82 5.15
N LYS A 581 -10.53 -32.14 5.32
CA LYS A 581 -11.26 -33.01 6.25
C LYS A 581 -11.20 -32.59 7.71
N ALA A 582 -10.15 -31.86 8.09
CA ALA A 582 -9.96 -31.35 9.44
C ALA A 582 -10.73 -30.04 9.71
N ALA A 583 -11.17 -29.35 8.68
CA ALA A 583 -11.84 -28.04 8.81
C ALA A 583 -13.21 -28.16 9.47
N LYS A 584 -13.40 -27.48 10.60
CA LYS A 584 -14.67 -27.43 11.36
C LYS A 584 -15.14 -25.98 11.62
N THR A 585 -14.28 -25.02 11.44
CA THR A 585 -14.57 -23.61 11.72
C THR A 585 -15.51 -23.02 10.67
N PRO A 586 -16.67 -22.45 11.06
CA PRO A 586 -17.53 -21.70 10.16
C PRO A 586 -16.74 -20.63 9.40
N THR A 587 -16.81 -20.63 8.05
CA THR A 587 -15.96 -19.78 7.22
C THR A 587 -16.78 -18.97 6.22
N LEU A 588 -16.60 -17.62 6.23
CA LEU A 588 -17.04 -16.71 5.18
C LEU A 588 -15.89 -16.55 4.18
N ILE A 589 -16.19 -16.65 2.89
CA ILE A 589 -15.22 -16.46 1.82
C ILE A 589 -15.70 -15.32 0.93
N THR A 590 -14.82 -14.35 0.62
CA THR A 590 -15.10 -13.21 -0.24
C THR A 590 -14.05 -13.10 -1.35
N VAL A 591 -14.45 -12.73 -2.56
CA VAL A 591 -13.53 -12.57 -3.69
C VAL A 591 -14.11 -11.65 -4.77
N GLY A 592 -13.27 -10.93 -5.50
CA GLY A 592 -13.65 -10.18 -6.70
C GLY A 592 -13.87 -11.11 -7.90
N GLU A 593 -14.90 -10.85 -8.71
CA GLU A 593 -15.20 -11.64 -9.92
C GLU A 593 -14.03 -11.64 -10.92
N ARG A 594 -13.30 -10.54 -10.97
CA ARG A 594 -12.21 -10.30 -11.94
C ARG A 594 -10.84 -10.25 -11.26
N ASP A 595 -10.70 -10.94 -10.15
CA ASP A 595 -9.44 -11.09 -9.45
C ASP A 595 -8.51 -12.03 -10.25
N VAL A 596 -7.40 -11.47 -10.74
CA VAL A 596 -6.39 -12.21 -11.51
C VAL A 596 -5.20 -12.66 -10.63
N GLU A 597 -5.06 -12.07 -9.43
CA GLU A 597 -4.04 -12.50 -8.46
C GLU A 597 -4.51 -13.75 -7.71
N CYS A 598 -5.68 -13.70 -7.07
CA CYS A 598 -6.30 -14.84 -6.40
C CYS A 598 -7.64 -15.18 -7.06
N PRO A 599 -7.62 -15.90 -8.18
CA PRO A 599 -8.82 -16.12 -8.98
C PRO A 599 -9.98 -16.72 -8.19
N PRO A 600 -11.24 -16.34 -8.50
CA PRO A 600 -12.44 -16.84 -7.83
C PRO A 600 -12.53 -18.37 -7.75
N ALA A 601 -11.89 -19.07 -8.69
CA ALA A 601 -11.82 -20.52 -8.73
C ALA A 601 -11.22 -21.11 -7.43
N GLN A 602 -10.24 -20.45 -6.82
CA GLN A 602 -9.63 -20.84 -5.54
C GLN A 602 -10.64 -20.79 -4.38
N SER A 603 -11.42 -19.70 -4.34
CA SER A 603 -12.50 -19.51 -3.36
C SER A 603 -13.62 -20.54 -3.54
N VAL A 604 -13.99 -20.86 -4.80
CA VAL A 604 -14.99 -21.87 -5.14
C VAL A 604 -14.49 -23.28 -4.73
N GLU A 605 -13.23 -23.61 -5.01
CA GLU A 605 -12.64 -24.92 -4.63
C GLU A 605 -12.70 -25.14 -3.12
N PHE A 606 -12.30 -24.14 -2.33
CA PHE A 606 -12.35 -24.23 -0.86
C PHE A 606 -13.78 -24.30 -0.32
N TRP A 607 -14.69 -23.51 -0.88
CA TRP A 607 -16.11 -23.52 -0.52
C TRP A 607 -16.75 -24.90 -0.76
N HIS A 608 -16.47 -25.54 -1.91
CA HIS A 608 -16.94 -26.91 -2.19
C HIS A 608 -16.37 -27.91 -1.18
N GLY A 609 -15.08 -27.80 -0.84
CA GLY A 609 -14.46 -28.65 0.16
C GLY A 609 -15.14 -28.54 1.53
N LEU A 610 -15.36 -27.33 2.04
CA LEU A 610 -16.05 -27.12 3.31
C LEU A 610 -17.50 -27.63 3.29
N LYS A 611 -18.23 -27.40 2.19
CA LYS A 611 -19.60 -27.95 2.02
C LYS A 611 -19.63 -29.47 2.07
N ALA A 612 -18.69 -30.12 1.39
CA ALA A 612 -18.59 -31.58 1.39
C ALA A 612 -18.29 -32.14 2.80
N MET A 613 -17.61 -31.36 3.63
CA MET A 613 -17.33 -31.73 5.04
C MET A 613 -18.48 -31.37 5.99
N GLY A 614 -19.58 -30.75 5.51
CA GLY A 614 -20.68 -30.29 6.34
C GLY A 614 -20.34 -29.07 7.23
N THR A 615 -19.23 -28.39 6.97
CA THR A 615 -18.81 -27.20 7.71
C THR A 615 -19.61 -25.98 7.24
N PRO A 616 -20.18 -25.16 8.15
CA PRO A 616 -20.90 -23.96 7.76
C PRO A 616 -20.00 -23.02 6.92
N VAL A 617 -20.43 -22.70 5.71
CA VAL A 617 -19.67 -21.86 4.80
C VAL A 617 -20.58 -20.95 3.96
N SER A 618 -20.12 -19.72 3.70
CA SER A 618 -20.72 -18.81 2.73
C SER A 618 -19.64 -18.31 1.78
N LEU A 619 -19.96 -18.21 0.49
CA LEU A 619 -19.11 -17.64 -0.54
C LEU A 619 -19.82 -16.43 -1.16
N VAL A 620 -19.13 -15.30 -1.24
CA VAL A 620 -19.60 -14.07 -1.88
C VAL A 620 -18.59 -13.66 -2.96
N ILE A 621 -19.08 -13.53 -4.20
CA ILE A 621 -18.30 -13.06 -5.35
C ILE A 621 -18.82 -11.67 -5.73
N TYR A 622 -17.95 -10.66 -5.77
CA TYR A 622 -18.32 -9.27 -6.05
C TYR A 622 -18.14 -8.95 -7.53
N PRO A 623 -19.23 -8.66 -8.26
CA PRO A 623 -19.18 -8.41 -9.70
C PRO A 623 -18.29 -7.20 -10.06
N GLY A 624 -17.44 -7.38 -11.07
CA GLY A 624 -16.56 -6.32 -11.61
C GLY A 624 -15.40 -5.90 -10.72
N GLU A 625 -15.26 -6.48 -9.51
CA GLU A 625 -14.15 -6.21 -8.60
C GLU A 625 -12.93 -7.08 -8.94
N GLY A 626 -11.73 -6.51 -8.74
CA GLY A 626 -10.45 -7.22 -8.80
C GLY A 626 -10.00 -7.70 -7.42
N HIS A 627 -8.69 -7.91 -7.27
CA HIS A 627 -8.09 -8.31 -6.01
C HIS A 627 -8.33 -7.28 -4.90
N SER A 628 -8.18 -5.99 -5.21
CA SER A 628 -8.55 -4.88 -4.33
C SER A 628 -9.90 -4.31 -4.75
N PHE A 629 -10.90 -4.37 -3.88
CA PHE A 629 -12.23 -3.82 -4.15
C PHE A 629 -12.18 -2.30 -4.29
N GLN A 630 -12.66 -1.80 -5.42
CA GLN A 630 -12.64 -0.38 -5.75
C GLN A 630 -13.99 0.31 -5.48
N GLN A 631 -15.09 -0.44 -5.55
CA GLN A 631 -16.43 0.13 -5.36
C GLN A 631 -16.73 0.27 -3.86
N PRO A 632 -17.09 1.47 -3.38
CA PRO A 632 -17.43 1.68 -1.97
C PRO A 632 -18.57 0.78 -1.48
N ALA A 633 -19.56 0.48 -2.34
CA ALA A 633 -20.68 -0.39 -2.01
C ALA A 633 -20.23 -1.84 -1.73
N SER A 634 -19.31 -2.39 -2.55
CA SER A 634 -18.73 -3.73 -2.34
C SER A 634 -18.00 -3.81 -1.01
N ARG A 635 -17.17 -2.81 -0.69
CA ARG A 635 -16.43 -2.73 0.58
C ARG A 635 -17.36 -2.62 1.79
N ALA A 636 -18.45 -1.85 1.67
CA ALA A 636 -19.43 -1.71 2.74
C ALA A 636 -20.20 -3.02 2.99
N ASP A 637 -20.62 -3.72 1.92
CA ASP A 637 -21.32 -5.00 2.01
C ASP A 637 -20.41 -6.09 2.58
N GLU A 638 -19.16 -6.21 2.12
CA GLU A 638 -18.16 -7.16 2.65
C GLU A 638 -17.97 -6.98 4.15
N ARG A 639 -17.79 -5.73 4.61
CA ARG A 639 -17.64 -5.41 6.02
C ARG A 639 -18.90 -5.77 6.82
N ALA A 640 -20.10 -5.46 6.32
CA ALA A 640 -21.34 -5.80 6.99
C ALA A 640 -21.53 -7.32 7.13
N ARG A 641 -21.20 -8.10 6.08
CA ARG A 641 -21.23 -9.57 6.11
C ARG A 641 -20.22 -10.14 7.09
N THR A 642 -18.98 -9.60 7.11
CA THR A 642 -17.94 -9.98 8.07
C THR A 642 -18.43 -9.80 9.50
N LEU A 643 -18.95 -8.64 9.86
CA LEU A 643 -19.47 -8.38 11.20
C LEU A 643 -20.64 -9.30 11.56
N ALA A 644 -21.58 -9.51 10.65
CA ALA A 644 -22.72 -10.42 10.85
C ALA A 644 -22.25 -11.88 11.04
N TRP A 645 -21.21 -12.31 10.33
CA TRP A 645 -20.62 -13.65 10.47
C TRP A 645 -20.00 -13.84 11.84
N LEU A 646 -19.20 -12.88 12.29
CA LEU A 646 -18.58 -12.91 13.60
C LEU A 646 -19.62 -12.85 14.73
N ASP A 647 -20.63 -11.99 14.60
CA ASP A 647 -21.74 -11.91 15.56
C ASP A 647 -22.50 -13.24 15.69
N ARG A 648 -22.55 -14.05 14.64
CA ARG A 648 -23.22 -15.35 14.65
C ARG A 648 -22.42 -16.44 15.36
N TYR A 649 -21.09 -16.46 15.21
CA TYR A 649 -20.28 -17.63 15.59
C TYR A 649 -19.28 -17.39 16.72
N VAL A 650 -18.92 -16.15 17.03
CA VAL A 650 -17.90 -15.82 18.05
C VAL A 650 -18.51 -15.47 19.40
N LYS A 651 -19.83 -15.26 19.49
CA LYS A 651 -20.54 -14.88 20.73
C LYS A 651 -20.48 -15.94 21.80
#